data_159f5f0e1bf4c9df4820a3489d6b3e76
#
_entry.id   159f5f0e1bf4c9df4820a3489d6b3e76
#
_cell.length_a   1.000
_cell.length_b   1.000
_cell.length_c   1.000
_cell.angle_alpha   90.00
_cell.angle_beta   90.00
_cell.angle_gamma   90.00
#
_symmetry.space_group_name_H-M   'P 1'
#
loop_
_entity.id
_entity.type
_entity.pdbx_description
1 polymer ?
#
loop_
_entity_poly.entity_id
_entity_poly.type
_entity_poly.pdbx_seq_one_letter_code
_entity_poly.pdbx_strand_id
1 'polypeptide(L)'
;MTGPGASVFAQSKFDFSGYRKDAGITVLADDQNTLRVTWPSAKNSQAEMLLDFRPDQPLIRSLGASERGQPTQIIMTRLDPVTTLTIGERDPQKAAEAFQGMVFFDKLWQRPHQTRLVTLTNRSARISSDASRVTVCVGGVSAGSFTGELSFTFYHNSPLIHMETVIRTHEKLRAILYDTGLSSRSPDWSNMVWADALGKMQKASMAASHPAQPVAVKYRAMIAEGRHGSIAIFPAPHQYFYPLDFADNFKFTWFGNGYSQMPAGFGFGIRQPLDGDQRWVPWFDAPAETEQRLGVFYLVSPANGESTLQEVARYTHGDRYQYISGYKTFTSHYHIEHTLDFLSRQKQQNTNGVPRGLEAPGFVAKFKDTGVNIVHLAEFHQGWTPGQKTSERLKMLNTLFQECARLSDKSFLLLPGEEPNVHLGGHWIALFPKPVFWVLNRAPGEPFVENVKDYGRVYHAGDADDVLKLMEQENGLMWTAHARIKGSIPFPDGYREKAFYQSDHFLGAAWKNLPADLSRPTLGWRALDLFNDMNQWGQRKQLLGEADVFQVHPDSELYAHMNVNYLKLDKIPKFGDGWQPVSDALRRGQFFTTTGEILIPQFSVAGRQSGEVITSAKPRHAILKAQLNWTFPLAFAEIITGDGKSIRRQRINLQDTESFGTRKLSIPVDLTDQKWVRLEAWDIAHNGAFTQPVWIE
;
A
#
# COMPACT_ATOMS: atom_id res chain seq x y z
N MET A 1 -63.25 -33.12 -12.17
CA MET A 1 -62.81 -32.13 -11.17
C MET A 1 -61.31 -31.91 -11.43
N THR A 2 -61.01 -30.87 -12.12
CA THR A 2 -59.65 -30.41 -12.41
C THR A 2 -59.18 -29.52 -11.24
N GLY A 3 -58.17 -29.96 -10.51
CA GLY A 3 -57.53 -29.15 -9.45
C GLY A 3 -56.79 -27.96 -10.01
N PRO A 4 -56.69 -26.82 -9.30
CA PRO A 4 -55.98 -25.66 -9.75
C PRO A 4 -54.48 -25.92 -9.78
N GLY A 5 -53.86 -25.71 -10.94
CA GLY A 5 -52.43 -25.75 -11.08
C GLY A 5 -51.75 -24.71 -10.18
N ALA A 6 -50.87 -25.18 -9.32
CA ALA A 6 -49.96 -24.31 -8.57
C ALA A 6 -49.12 -23.50 -9.57
N SER A 7 -49.38 -22.22 -9.67
CA SER A 7 -48.49 -21.29 -10.36
C SER A 7 -47.15 -21.29 -9.62
N VAL A 8 -46.14 -21.94 -10.19
CA VAL A 8 -44.76 -21.78 -9.78
C VAL A 8 -44.42 -20.32 -10.05
N PHE A 9 -44.45 -19.47 -9.02
CA PHE A 9 -43.88 -18.13 -9.10
C PHE A 9 -42.38 -18.32 -9.45
N ALA A 10 -42.00 -18.00 -10.65
CA ALA A 10 -40.60 -17.93 -11.01
C ALA A 10 -39.91 -16.97 -10.04
N GLN A 11 -38.99 -17.47 -9.24
CA GLN A 11 -38.26 -16.67 -8.27
C GLN A 11 -37.57 -15.54 -9.03
N SER A 12 -37.79 -14.29 -8.63
CA SER A 12 -37.17 -13.11 -9.25
C SER A 12 -35.65 -13.29 -9.23
N LYS A 13 -34.99 -13.04 -10.37
CA LYS A 13 -33.52 -13.05 -10.45
C LYS A 13 -32.87 -11.93 -9.62
N PHE A 14 -33.65 -10.94 -9.19
CA PHE A 14 -33.17 -9.75 -8.51
C PHE A 14 -33.77 -9.64 -7.13
N ASP A 15 -32.89 -9.61 -6.11
CA ASP A 15 -33.26 -9.38 -4.71
C ASP A 15 -32.92 -7.94 -4.32
N PHE A 16 -33.96 -7.13 -4.12
CA PHE A 16 -33.88 -5.72 -3.68
C PHE A 16 -34.09 -5.56 -2.17
N SER A 17 -34.16 -6.60 -1.39
CA SER A 17 -34.50 -6.52 0.04
C SER A 17 -33.54 -5.62 0.83
N GLY A 18 -32.25 -5.55 0.42
CA GLY A 18 -31.22 -4.70 1.01
C GLY A 18 -31.09 -3.31 0.35
N TYR A 19 -31.83 -3.01 -0.70
CA TYR A 19 -31.71 -1.77 -1.46
C TYR A 19 -32.53 -0.62 -0.87
N ARG A 20 -31.91 0.55 -0.77
CA ARG A 20 -32.55 1.80 -0.34
C ARG A 20 -32.26 2.91 -1.36
N LYS A 21 -33.29 3.68 -1.73
CA LYS A 21 -33.18 4.77 -2.70
C LYS A 21 -32.45 6.01 -2.16
N ASP A 22 -32.35 6.15 -0.85
CA ASP A 22 -31.68 7.27 -0.18
C ASP A 22 -30.14 7.29 -0.37
N ALA A 23 -29.54 6.21 -0.88
CA ALA A 23 -28.15 6.18 -1.28
C ALA A 23 -27.83 7.12 -2.46
N GLY A 24 -28.83 7.71 -3.14
CA GLY A 24 -28.64 8.60 -4.27
C GLY A 24 -28.19 7.91 -5.57
N ILE A 25 -28.26 6.58 -5.60
CA ILE A 25 -27.93 5.72 -6.75
C ILE A 25 -29.19 4.93 -7.09
N THR A 26 -29.60 4.97 -8.35
CA THR A 26 -30.84 4.30 -8.80
C THR A 26 -30.52 2.93 -9.37
N VAL A 27 -31.20 1.89 -8.89
CA VAL A 27 -31.17 0.54 -9.46
C VAL A 27 -32.58 0.12 -9.86
N LEU A 28 -32.74 -0.26 -11.12
CA LEU A 28 -34.02 -0.68 -11.69
C LEU A 28 -33.84 -1.97 -12.48
N ALA A 29 -34.82 -2.86 -12.37
CA ALA A 29 -34.96 -3.98 -13.29
C ALA A 29 -35.75 -3.47 -14.51
N ASP A 30 -35.13 -3.40 -15.67
CA ASP A 30 -35.80 -3.01 -16.93
C ASP A 30 -36.72 -4.16 -17.42
N ASP A 31 -36.29 -5.39 -17.18
CA ASP A 31 -37.05 -6.62 -17.42
C ASP A 31 -36.55 -7.76 -16.48
N GLN A 32 -36.99 -9.00 -16.72
CA GLN A 32 -36.62 -10.16 -15.90
C GLN A 32 -35.13 -10.53 -15.96
N ASN A 33 -34.38 -9.99 -16.91
CA ASN A 33 -32.97 -10.34 -17.15
C ASN A 33 -32.04 -9.13 -17.19
N THR A 34 -32.54 -7.92 -17.10
CA THR A 34 -31.74 -6.71 -17.27
C THR A 34 -31.87 -5.81 -16.04
N LEU A 35 -30.72 -5.42 -15.49
CA LEU A 35 -30.61 -4.54 -14.34
C LEU A 35 -29.85 -3.28 -14.75
N ARG A 36 -30.48 -2.13 -14.52
CA ARG A 36 -29.90 -0.80 -14.79
C ARG A 36 -29.44 -0.17 -13.49
N VAL A 37 -28.21 0.27 -13.45
CA VAL A 37 -27.65 1.07 -12.36
C VAL A 37 -27.29 2.44 -12.91
N THR A 38 -27.86 3.50 -12.33
CA THR A 38 -27.57 4.90 -12.69
C THR A 38 -27.12 5.66 -11.46
N TRP A 39 -25.97 6.32 -11.53
CA TRP A 39 -25.41 7.04 -10.40
C TRP A 39 -24.80 8.38 -10.82
N PRO A 40 -24.80 9.40 -9.93
CA PRO A 40 -24.01 10.60 -10.12
C PRO A 40 -22.52 10.24 -10.14
N SER A 41 -21.84 10.49 -11.24
CA SER A 41 -20.39 10.22 -11.40
C SER A 41 -19.53 11.44 -11.05
N ALA A 42 -20.14 12.64 -11.08
CA ALA A 42 -19.60 13.90 -10.59
C ALA A 42 -20.77 14.86 -10.34
N LYS A 43 -20.49 16.07 -9.83
CA LYS A 43 -21.52 17.08 -9.48
C LYS A 43 -22.56 17.32 -10.58
N ASN A 44 -22.13 17.38 -11.85
CA ASN A 44 -22.99 17.64 -13.01
C ASN A 44 -23.00 16.48 -14.02
N SER A 45 -22.51 15.29 -13.63
CA SER A 45 -22.44 14.15 -14.51
C SER A 45 -23.09 12.93 -13.87
N GLN A 46 -23.62 12.05 -14.70
CA GLN A 46 -24.11 10.74 -14.28
C GLN A 46 -23.50 9.65 -15.17
N ALA A 47 -23.38 8.47 -14.62
CA ALA A 47 -22.97 7.27 -15.35
C ALA A 47 -24.05 6.20 -15.22
N GLU A 48 -24.03 5.26 -16.15
CA GLU A 48 -24.98 4.16 -16.23
C GLU A 48 -24.27 2.87 -16.57
N MET A 49 -24.62 1.79 -15.86
CA MET A 49 -24.27 0.43 -16.21
C MET A 49 -25.53 -0.38 -16.42
N LEU A 50 -25.61 -1.05 -17.56
CA LEU A 50 -26.69 -1.98 -17.87
C LEU A 50 -26.13 -3.41 -17.81
N LEU A 51 -26.60 -4.22 -16.87
CA LEU A 51 -26.24 -5.61 -16.69
C LEU A 51 -27.25 -6.54 -17.35
N ASP A 52 -26.77 -7.59 -18.05
CA ASP A 52 -27.58 -8.60 -18.71
C ASP A 52 -27.34 -9.98 -18.08
N PHE A 53 -28.39 -10.55 -17.53
CA PHE A 53 -28.36 -11.80 -16.79
C PHE A 53 -28.74 -13.02 -17.62
N ARG A 54 -28.83 -12.87 -18.94
CA ARG A 54 -28.99 -14.00 -19.87
C ARG A 54 -27.66 -14.76 -20.00
N PRO A 55 -27.64 -16.09 -19.98
CA PRO A 55 -26.41 -16.89 -20.01
C PRO A 55 -25.52 -16.62 -21.23
N ASP A 56 -26.13 -16.36 -22.38
CA ASP A 56 -25.41 -16.25 -23.66
C ASP A 56 -24.98 -14.80 -23.98
N GLN A 57 -25.26 -13.86 -23.10
CA GLN A 57 -24.92 -12.44 -23.29
C GLN A 57 -23.74 -12.05 -22.40
N PRO A 58 -22.92 -11.08 -22.83
CA PRO A 58 -21.97 -10.42 -21.95
C PRO A 58 -22.68 -9.80 -20.74
N LEU A 59 -22.08 -9.96 -19.54
CA LEU A 59 -22.71 -9.51 -18.30
C LEU A 59 -22.93 -7.99 -18.29
N ILE A 60 -21.98 -7.19 -18.78
CA ILE A 60 -22.12 -5.75 -18.92
C ILE A 60 -22.58 -5.49 -20.36
N ARG A 61 -23.89 -5.25 -20.53
CA ARG A 61 -24.48 -4.93 -21.83
C ARG A 61 -23.98 -3.60 -22.35
N SER A 62 -23.91 -2.57 -21.48
CA SER A 62 -23.37 -1.25 -21.81
C SER A 62 -22.88 -0.50 -20.58
N LEU A 63 -21.90 0.36 -20.81
CA LEU A 63 -21.46 1.42 -19.92
C LEU A 63 -21.64 2.76 -20.65
N GLY A 64 -22.19 3.75 -19.97
CA GLY A 64 -22.43 5.06 -20.52
C GLY A 64 -22.26 6.18 -19.50
N ALA A 65 -22.17 7.40 -20.01
CA ALA A 65 -22.14 8.61 -19.19
C ALA A 65 -22.89 9.75 -19.90
N SER A 66 -23.32 10.75 -19.14
CA SER A 66 -23.96 11.96 -19.66
C SER A 66 -23.78 13.12 -18.68
N GLU A 67 -24.04 14.32 -19.15
CA GLU A 67 -24.36 15.41 -18.25
C GLU A 67 -25.71 15.14 -17.56
N ARG A 68 -25.85 15.59 -16.33
CA ARG A 68 -27.05 15.34 -15.53
C ARG A 68 -28.29 15.92 -16.22
N GLY A 69 -29.29 15.07 -16.45
CA GLY A 69 -30.53 15.46 -17.15
C GLY A 69 -30.47 15.34 -18.67
N GLN A 70 -29.32 14.91 -19.23
CA GLN A 70 -29.20 14.59 -20.65
C GLN A 70 -29.28 13.08 -20.87
N PRO A 71 -29.66 12.62 -22.07
CA PRO A 71 -29.64 11.20 -22.41
C PRO A 71 -28.24 10.60 -22.27
N THR A 72 -28.16 9.39 -21.72
CA THR A 72 -26.90 8.64 -21.57
C THR A 72 -26.31 8.39 -22.95
N GLN A 73 -25.01 8.77 -23.11
CA GLN A 73 -24.21 8.39 -24.26
C GLN A 73 -23.48 7.09 -23.94
N ILE A 74 -23.69 6.08 -24.77
CA ILE A 74 -23.02 4.79 -24.59
C ILE A 74 -21.55 4.95 -24.97
N ILE A 75 -20.67 4.62 -24.01
CA ILE A 75 -19.21 4.63 -24.16
C ILE A 75 -18.74 3.29 -24.73
N MET A 76 -19.17 2.18 -24.12
CA MET A 76 -18.80 0.82 -24.53
C MET A 76 -19.94 -0.16 -24.31
N THR A 77 -19.94 -1.24 -25.11
CA THR A 77 -20.94 -2.30 -25.04
C THR A 77 -20.29 -3.69 -25.00
N ARG A 78 -21.09 -4.68 -24.60
CA ARG A 78 -20.74 -6.11 -24.67
C ARG A 78 -19.43 -6.47 -23.97
N LEU A 79 -19.33 -6.08 -22.71
CA LEU A 79 -18.15 -6.35 -21.87
C LEU A 79 -18.42 -7.49 -20.88
N ASP A 80 -17.45 -8.35 -20.71
CA ASP A 80 -17.43 -9.33 -19.61
C ASP A 80 -16.30 -8.99 -18.65
N PRO A 81 -16.60 -8.86 -17.34
CA PRO A 81 -15.58 -8.91 -16.30
C PRO A 81 -14.91 -10.30 -16.37
N VAL A 82 -13.61 -10.31 -16.39
CA VAL A 82 -12.84 -11.56 -16.46
C VAL A 82 -11.81 -11.58 -15.32
N THR A 83 -11.73 -12.72 -14.65
CA THR A 83 -10.73 -12.94 -13.60
C THR A 83 -10.14 -14.33 -13.80
N THR A 84 -8.83 -14.44 -13.79
CA THR A 84 -8.13 -15.73 -13.65
C THR A 84 -7.56 -15.83 -12.25
N LEU A 85 -7.75 -16.99 -11.64
CA LEU A 85 -7.23 -17.35 -10.33
C LEU A 85 -6.13 -18.39 -10.50
N THR A 86 -4.92 -18.04 -10.09
CA THR A 86 -3.81 -18.98 -9.99
C THR A 86 -3.78 -19.54 -8.58
N ILE A 87 -3.99 -20.84 -8.44
CA ILE A 87 -4.12 -21.54 -7.16
C ILE A 87 -2.88 -22.38 -6.94
N GLY A 88 -2.14 -22.11 -5.88
CA GLY A 88 -0.96 -22.85 -5.44
C GLY A 88 -1.11 -23.38 -4.01
N GLU A 89 -0.09 -24.09 -3.57
CA GLU A 89 0.02 -24.56 -2.19
C GLU A 89 1.01 -23.68 -1.42
N ARG A 90 0.69 -23.43 -0.15
CA ARG A 90 1.57 -22.74 0.77
C ARG A 90 1.27 -23.16 2.20
N ASP A 91 2.31 -23.55 2.90
CA ASP A 91 2.27 -23.78 4.33
C ASP A 91 3.03 -22.64 5.03
N PRO A 92 2.34 -21.67 5.65
CA PRO A 92 2.99 -20.56 6.32
C PRO A 92 3.97 -20.99 7.43
N GLN A 93 3.71 -22.10 8.11
CA GLN A 93 4.63 -22.63 9.13
C GLN A 93 5.92 -23.13 8.50
N LYS A 94 5.83 -23.95 7.45
CA LYS A 94 7.02 -24.40 6.71
C LYS A 94 7.76 -23.25 6.02
N ALA A 95 7.03 -22.24 5.52
CA ALA A 95 7.65 -21.04 4.98
C ALA A 95 8.44 -20.29 6.06
N ALA A 96 7.86 -20.09 7.24
CA ALA A 96 8.50 -19.44 8.37
C ALA A 96 9.77 -20.20 8.84
N GLU A 97 9.72 -21.53 8.93
CA GLU A 97 10.87 -22.37 9.27
C GLU A 97 11.96 -22.28 8.19
N ALA A 98 11.58 -22.28 6.93
CA ALA A 98 12.52 -22.28 5.80
C ALA A 98 13.32 -20.97 5.67
N PHE A 99 12.77 -19.83 6.09
CA PHE A 99 13.37 -18.50 6.01
C PHE A 99 13.49 -17.78 7.36
N GLN A 100 13.68 -18.51 8.43
CA GLN A 100 13.90 -17.94 9.78
C GLN A 100 12.85 -16.88 10.16
N GLY A 101 11.57 -17.21 9.92
CA GLY A 101 10.48 -16.35 10.31
C GLY A 101 9.85 -15.50 9.20
N MET A 102 10.10 -15.76 7.93
CA MET A 102 9.38 -15.10 6.84
C MET A 102 7.97 -15.64 6.69
N VAL A 103 6.97 -14.74 6.69
CA VAL A 103 5.55 -15.12 6.65
C VAL A 103 5.06 -15.43 5.24
N PHE A 104 5.73 -14.93 4.20
CA PHE A 104 5.22 -14.97 2.83
C PHE A 104 6.26 -15.31 1.76
N PHE A 105 7.54 -15.32 2.07
CA PHE A 105 8.55 -15.94 1.23
C PHE A 105 8.68 -17.41 1.59
N ASP A 106 8.80 -18.26 0.60
CA ASP A 106 9.18 -19.64 0.78
C ASP A 106 10.28 -20.04 -0.22
N LYS A 107 11.05 -21.09 0.10
CA LYS A 107 12.15 -21.57 -0.74
C LYS A 107 11.70 -22.39 -1.96
N LEU A 108 10.42 -22.44 -2.26
CA LEU A 108 9.94 -23.18 -3.40
C LEU A 108 10.32 -22.44 -4.67
N TRP A 109 11.40 -22.83 -5.32
CA TRP A 109 11.85 -22.33 -6.61
C TRP A 109 10.82 -22.56 -7.73
N GLN A 110 10.03 -23.63 -7.59
CA GLN A 110 8.91 -23.95 -8.45
C GLN A 110 7.75 -24.42 -7.57
N ARG A 111 6.69 -23.65 -7.58
CA ARG A 111 5.47 -23.97 -6.84
C ARG A 111 4.48 -24.67 -7.78
N PRO A 112 4.01 -25.87 -7.45
CA PRO A 112 2.88 -26.47 -8.16
C PRO A 112 1.69 -25.55 -8.08
N HIS A 113 1.16 -25.13 -9.23
CA HIS A 113 0.00 -24.26 -9.31
C HIS A 113 -0.82 -24.52 -10.56
N GLN A 114 -2.08 -24.11 -10.54
CA GLN A 114 -2.98 -24.16 -11.67
C GLN A 114 -3.69 -22.82 -11.81
N THR A 115 -3.68 -22.27 -13.03
CA THR A 115 -4.48 -21.10 -13.37
C THR A 115 -5.84 -21.54 -13.87
N ARG A 116 -6.90 -20.96 -13.32
CA ARG A 116 -8.30 -21.22 -13.65
C ARG A 116 -9.01 -19.92 -13.99
N LEU A 117 -9.83 -19.95 -15.05
CA LEU A 117 -10.78 -18.88 -15.28
C LEU A 117 -11.87 -18.95 -14.21
N VAL A 118 -12.20 -17.81 -13.62
CA VAL A 118 -13.38 -17.68 -12.77
C VAL A 118 -14.61 -17.67 -13.67
N THR A 119 -15.48 -18.64 -13.48
CA THR A 119 -16.71 -18.80 -14.27
C THR A 119 -17.93 -18.39 -13.47
N LEU A 120 -18.85 -17.67 -14.13
CA LEU A 120 -20.13 -17.29 -13.55
C LEU A 120 -21.11 -18.45 -13.70
N THR A 121 -21.48 -19.10 -12.60
CA THR A 121 -22.29 -20.31 -12.57
C THR A 121 -23.78 -20.03 -12.34
N ASN A 122 -24.10 -18.90 -11.76
CA ASN A 122 -25.47 -18.44 -11.53
C ASN A 122 -25.56 -16.94 -11.82
N ARG A 123 -26.57 -16.53 -12.57
CA ARG A 123 -26.81 -15.13 -12.94
C ARG A 123 -28.09 -14.60 -12.25
N SER A 124 -28.02 -14.49 -10.93
CA SER A 124 -28.95 -13.73 -10.11
C SER A 124 -28.22 -12.57 -9.43
N ALA A 125 -28.91 -11.54 -8.99
CA ALA A 125 -28.30 -10.44 -8.28
C ALA A 125 -29.02 -10.13 -6.98
N ARG A 126 -28.21 -9.78 -5.96
CA ARG A 126 -28.65 -9.19 -4.71
C ARG A 126 -28.16 -7.74 -4.67
N ILE A 127 -29.06 -6.82 -4.40
CA ILE A 127 -28.78 -5.39 -4.38
C ILE A 127 -28.89 -4.91 -2.92
N SER A 128 -27.85 -4.20 -2.47
CA SER A 128 -27.79 -3.61 -1.14
C SER A 128 -27.27 -2.19 -1.16
N SER A 129 -27.68 -1.39 -0.18
CA SER A 129 -27.24 0.00 -0.01
C SER A 129 -26.62 0.17 1.37
N ASP A 130 -25.52 0.93 1.44
CA ASP A 130 -24.91 1.38 2.67
C ASP A 130 -24.48 2.83 2.53
N ALA A 131 -25.11 3.73 3.31
CA ALA A 131 -24.95 5.18 3.19
C ALA A 131 -25.11 5.67 1.74
N SER A 132 -24.08 6.23 1.11
CA SER A 132 -24.09 6.74 -0.27
C SER A 132 -23.53 5.75 -1.30
N ARG A 133 -23.64 4.44 -1.03
CA ARG A 133 -23.11 3.35 -1.89
C ARG A 133 -24.20 2.35 -2.21
N VAL A 134 -24.06 1.76 -3.38
CA VAL A 134 -24.89 0.61 -3.77
C VAL A 134 -23.99 -0.50 -4.28
N THR A 135 -24.20 -1.70 -3.80
CA THR A 135 -23.50 -2.90 -4.23
C THR A 135 -24.48 -3.85 -4.91
N VAL A 136 -24.10 -4.30 -6.11
CA VAL A 136 -24.77 -5.34 -6.87
C VAL A 136 -23.89 -6.57 -6.82
N CYS A 137 -24.30 -7.58 -6.05
CA CYS A 137 -23.65 -8.88 -5.96
C CYS A 137 -24.27 -9.83 -6.97
N VAL A 138 -23.51 -10.29 -7.96
CA VAL A 138 -23.93 -11.28 -8.93
C VAL A 138 -23.46 -12.64 -8.42
N GLY A 139 -24.43 -13.50 -8.03
CA GLY A 139 -24.13 -14.74 -7.34
C GLY A 139 -23.62 -15.87 -8.26
N GLY A 140 -22.91 -16.80 -7.63
CA GLY A 140 -22.43 -18.03 -8.24
C GLY A 140 -21.23 -17.86 -9.16
N VAL A 141 -20.02 -17.63 -8.59
CA VAL A 141 -18.76 -17.81 -9.30
C VAL A 141 -18.02 -19.05 -8.80
N SER A 142 -17.19 -19.64 -9.66
CA SER A 142 -16.33 -20.77 -9.28
C SER A 142 -15.00 -20.76 -10.03
N ALA A 143 -13.93 -21.21 -9.35
CA ALA A 143 -12.61 -21.44 -9.91
C ALA A 143 -11.90 -22.56 -9.12
N GLY A 144 -11.83 -23.78 -9.65
CA GLY A 144 -11.30 -24.92 -8.90
C GLY A 144 -12.11 -25.18 -7.63
N SER A 145 -11.44 -25.17 -6.49
CA SER A 145 -12.09 -25.34 -5.16
C SER A 145 -12.65 -24.05 -4.56
N PHE A 146 -12.49 -22.92 -5.24
CA PHE A 146 -13.00 -21.63 -4.80
C PHE A 146 -14.39 -21.37 -5.38
N THR A 147 -15.28 -20.87 -4.51
CA THR A 147 -16.64 -20.44 -4.88
C THR A 147 -16.95 -19.08 -4.24
N GLY A 148 -17.91 -18.36 -4.83
CA GLY A 148 -18.28 -17.05 -4.29
C GLY A 148 -19.21 -16.25 -5.19
N GLU A 149 -19.01 -14.92 -5.24
CA GLU A 149 -19.83 -14.00 -6.02
C GLU A 149 -18.97 -12.91 -6.68
N LEU A 150 -19.52 -12.26 -7.69
CA LEU A 150 -18.96 -11.08 -8.32
C LEU A 150 -19.68 -9.85 -7.77
N SER A 151 -18.95 -8.86 -7.30
CA SER A 151 -19.50 -7.66 -6.67
C SER A 151 -19.14 -6.41 -7.47
N PHE A 152 -20.13 -5.53 -7.69
CA PHE A 152 -19.94 -4.18 -8.23
C PHE A 152 -20.43 -3.16 -7.21
N THR A 153 -19.54 -2.35 -6.70
CA THR A 153 -19.90 -1.25 -5.79
C THR A 153 -19.79 0.09 -6.50
N PHE A 154 -20.88 0.84 -6.46
CA PHE A 154 -21.03 2.17 -7.03
C PHE A 154 -21.04 3.20 -5.92
N TYR A 155 -20.45 4.38 -6.17
CA TYR A 155 -20.26 5.43 -5.19
C TYR A 155 -20.94 6.73 -5.68
N HIS A 156 -21.73 7.36 -4.84
CA HIS A 156 -22.35 8.65 -5.16
C HIS A 156 -21.28 9.73 -5.43
N ASN A 157 -21.47 10.51 -6.47
CA ASN A 157 -20.54 11.55 -6.94
C ASN A 157 -19.10 11.06 -7.19
N SER A 158 -18.96 9.82 -7.68
CA SER A 158 -17.68 9.25 -8.07
C SER A 158 -17.81 8.48 -9.38
N PRO A 159 -16.88 8.62 -10.35
CA PRO A 159 -16.88 7.85 -11.57
C PRO A 159 -16.41 6.40 -11.37
N LEU A 160 -16.01 6.04 -10.14
CA LEU A 160 -15.48 4.73 -9.80
C LEU A 160 -16.56 3.67 -9.69
N ILE A 161 -16.23 2.50 -10.19
CA ILE A 161 -16.89 1.23 -9.89
C ILE A 161 -15.82 0.31 -9.29
N HIS A 162 -16.04 -0.16 -8.07
CA HIS A 162 -15.18 -1.20 -7.51
C HIS A 162 -15.74 -2.56 -7.86
N MET A 163 -15.07 -3.29 -8.74
CA MET A 163 -15.40 -4.67 -9.08
C MET A 163 -14.51 -5.60 -8.26
N GLU A 164 -15.14 -6.54 -7.57
CA GLU A 164 -14.45 -7.55 -6.77
C GLU A 164 -14.97 -8.94 -7.11
N THR A 165 -14.06 -9.89 -7.33
CA THR A 165 -14.38 -11.32 -7.29
C THR A 165 -14.17 -11.77 -5.85
N VAL A 166 -15.25 -11.97 -5.10
CA VAL A 166 -15.24 -12.38 -3.70
C VAL A 166 -15.34 -13.88 -3.64
N ILE A 167 -14.31 -14.56 -3.17
CA ILE A 167 -14.18 -16.02 -3.19
C ILE A 167 -13.71 -16.58 -1.86
N ARG A 168 -14.05 -17.84 -1.61
CA ARG A 168 -13.54 -18.63 -0.49
C ARG A 168 -13.40 -20.10 -0.86
N THR A 169 -12.61 -20.83 -0.10
CA THR A 169 -12.40 -22.27 -0.25
C THR A 169 -12.54 -22.98 1.11
N HIS A 170 -12.93 -24.26 1.10
CA HIS A 170 -12.85 -25.13 2.27
C HIS A 170 -11.48 -25.85 2.39
N GLU A 171 -10.63 -25.74 1.34
CA GLU A 171 -9.33 -26.38 1.32
C GLU A 171 -8.31 -25.59 2.16
N LYS A 172 -7.49 -26.31 2.91
CA LYS A 172 -6.38 -25.75 3.70
C LYS A 172 -5.14 -25.54 2.85
N LEU A 173 -4.24 -24.70 3.33
CA LEU A 173 -2.90 -24.49 2.76
C LEU A 173 -2.94 -24.01 1.30
N ARG A 174 -3.87 -23.13 0.98
CA ARG A 174 -3.97 -22.51 -0.35
C ARG A 174 -3.34 -21.13 -0.35
N ALA A 175 -2.64 -20.84 -1.45
CA ALA A 175 -2.19 -19.51 -1.79
C ALA A 175 -2.66 -19.16 -3.20
N ILE A 176 -2.91 -17.87 -3.44
CA ILE A 176 -3.50 -17.41 -4.69
C ILE A 176 -2.76 -16.20 -5.27
N LEU A 177 -2.85 -16.09 -6.60
CA LEU A 177 -2.62 -14.88 -7.37
C LEU A 177 -3.81 -14.66 -8.29
N TYR A 178 -4.04 -13.44 -8.75
CA TYR A 178 -5.12 -13.17 -9.68
C TYR A 178 -4.77 -12.14 -10.74
N ASP A 179 -5.31 -12.33 -11.93
CA ASP A 179 -5.36 -11.32 -12.97
C ASP A 179 -6.83 -10.99 -13.21
N THR A 180 -7.14 -9.71 -13.44
CA THR A 180 -8.54 -9.31 -13.68
C THR A 180 -8.63 -8.14 -14.63
N GLY A 181 -9.78 -8.04 -15.33
CA GLY A 181 -9.98 -7.01 -16.32
C GLY A 181 -11.36 -7.05 -16.97
N LEU A 182 -11.45 -6.44 -18.14
CA LEU A 182 -12.60 -6.47 -19.03
C LEU A 182 -12.23 -7.12 -20.37
N SER A 183 -13.16 -7.87 -20.94
CA SER A 183 -13.00 -8.43 -22.29
C SER A 183 -14.27 -8.21 -23.12
N SER A 184 -14.11 -8.24 -24.44
CA SER A 184 -15.21 -8.26 -25.41
C SER A 184 -14.86 -9.14 -26.61
N ARG A 185 -15.83 -9.92 -27.07
CA ARG A 185 -15.70 -10.69 -28.34
C ARG A 185 -15.83 -9.78 -29.57
N SER A 186 -16.45 -8.62 -29.40
CA SER A 186 -16.68 -7.63 -30.46
C SER A 186 -16.47 -6.23 -29.87
N PRO A 187 -15.21 -5.85 -29.59
CA PRO A 187 -14.89 -4.57 -28.99
C PRO A 187 -15.35 -3.41 -29.89
N ASP A 188 -15.95 -2.39 -29.29
CA ASP A 188 -16.40 -1.16 -29.95
C ASP A 188 -15.57 0.08 -29.56
N TRP A 189 -14.47 -0.12 -28.84
CA TRP A 189 -13.46 0.92 -28.63
C TRP A 189 -12.41 0.93 -29.73
N SER A 190 -11.82 2.10 -29.98
CA SER A 190 -10.92 2.34 -31.10
C SER A 190 -9.44 2.26 -30.74
N ASN A 191 -9.10 2.52 -29.47
CA ASN A 191 -7.72 2.58 -29.01
C ASN A 191 -7.56 2.05 -27.58
N MET A 192 -6.35 1.56 -27.29
CA MET A 192 -5.82 1.42 -25.95
C MET A 192 -4.87 2.61 -25.68
N VAL A 193 -4.95 3.20 -24.50
CA VAL A 193 -4.17 4.40 -24.09
C VAL A 193 -3.57 4.16 -22.71
N TRP A 194 -2.30 4.52 -22.54
CA TRP A 194 -1.60 4.44 -21.25
C TRP A 194 -0.40 5.40 -21.22
N ALA A 195 0.15 5.67 -20.04
CA ALA A 195 1.49 6.21 -19.90
C ALA A 195 2.47 5.05 -19.67
N ASP A 196 3.60 5.02 -20.40
CA ASP A 196 4.65 4.04 -20.11
C ASP A 196 5.33 4.31 -18.74
N ALA A 197 6.23 3.44 -18.30
CA ALA A 197 6.87 3.54 -16.99
C ALA A 197 7.62 4.88 -16.76
N LEU A 198 8.03 5.56 -17.83
CA LEU A 198 8.67 6.89 -17.78
C LEU A 198 7.64 8.04 -17.88
N GLY A 199 6.37 7.74 -18.03
CA GLY A 199 5.27 8.72 -18.09
C GLY A 199 4.97 9.26 -19.48
N LYS A 200 5.56 8.70 -20.54
CA LYS A 200 5.25 9.09 -21.92
C LYS A 200 3.95 8.44 -22.38
N MET A 201 3.04 9.26 -22.91
CA MET A 201 1.77 8.77 -23.46
C MET A 201 2.00 7.80 -24.63
N GLN A 202 1.30 6.69 -24.58
CA GLN A 202 1.29 5.62 -25.58
C GLN A 202 -0.15 5.38 -26.05
N LYS A 203 -0.31 4.98 -27.30
CA LYS A 203 -1.61 4.66 -27.91
C LYS A 203 -1.45 3.51 -28.90
N ALA A 204 -2.31 2.50 -28.76
CA ALA A 204 -2.38 1.39 -29.71
C ALA A 204 -3.79 1.37 -30.37
N SER A 205 -3.82 1.34 -31.71
CA SER A 205 -5.08 1.28 -32.46
C SER A 205 -5.63 -0.14 -32.50
N MET A 206 -6.93 -0.29 -32.28
CA MET A 206 -7.66 -1.56 -32.39
C MET A 206 -7.83 -2.10 -33.81
N ALA A 207 -7.53 -1.27 -34.84
CA ALA A 207 -7.52 -1.71 -36.23
C ALA A 207 -6.42 -2.74 -36.55
N ALA A 208 -5.36 -2.78 -35.72
CA ALA A 208 -4.30 -3.77 -35.83
C ALA A 208 -4.58 -5.00 -34.96
N SER A 209 -4.09 -6.17 -35.38
CA SER A 209 -4.13 -7.36 -34.53
C SER A 209 -3.12 -7.23 -33.39
N HIS A 210 -3.59 -7.39 -32.17
CA HIS A 210 -2.76 -7.35 -30.98
C HIS A 210 -2.89 -8.67 -30.21
N PRO A 211 -1.93 -9.60 -30.34
CA PRO A 211 -1.82 -10.70 -29.39
C PRO A 211 -1.73 -10.16 -27.97
N ALA A 212 -2.27 -10.86 -27.01
CA ALA A 212 -2.22 -10.44 -25.62
C ALA A 212 -0.78 -10.29 -25.15
N GLN A 213 -0.47 -9.14 -24.54
CA GLN A 213 0.88 -8.81 -24.07
C GLN A 213 0.86 -8.07 -22.73
N PRO A 214 1.81 -8.36 -21.84
CA PRO A 214 2.07 -7.58 -20.66
C PRO A 214 2.68 -6.23 -21.01
N VAL A 215 2.28 -5.16 -20.29
CA VAL A 215 2.71 -3.78 -20.53
C VAL A 215 3.15 -3.12 -19.24
N ALA A 216 4.31 -2.45 -19.26
CA ALA A 216 4.78 -1.59 -18.19
C ALA A 216 4.11 -0.21 -18.30
N VAL A 217 3.38 0.19 -17.25
CA VAL A 217 2.62 1.44 -17.24
C VAL A 217 2.89 2.25 -15.99
N LYS A 218 2.77 3.56 -16.09
CA LYS A 218 2.70 4.47 -14.93
C LYS A 218 1.25 4.56 -14.44
N TYR A 219 1.05 4.92 -13.19
CA TYR A 219 -0.26 5.02 -12.51
C TYR A 219 -1.04 3.70 -12.48
N ARG A 220 -0.41 2.57 -12.83
CA ARG A 220 -1.02 1.23 -12.78
C ARG A 220 -2.28 1.10 -13.63
N ALA A 221 -2.48 1.99 -14.62
CA ALA A 221 -3.73 2.15 -15.35
C ALA A 221 -3.59 1.83 -16.84
N MET A 222 -4.62 1.15 -17.36
CA MET A 222 -4.84 0.89 -18.78
C MET A 222 -6.22 1.41 -19.17
N ILE A 223 -6.32 2.13 -20.30
CA ILE A 223 -7.54 2.77 -20.73
C ILE A 223 -7.98 2.28 -22.11
N ALA A 224 -9.22 1.84 -22.23
CA ALA A 224 -9.90 1.66 -23.51
C ALA A 224 -10.63 2.95 -23.89
N GLU A 225 -10.38 3.46 -25.11
CA GLU A 225 -10.96 4.69 -25.64
C GLU A 225 -11.94 4.37 -26.76
N GLY A 226 -13.22 4.70 -26.55
CA GLY A 226 -14.30 4.59 -27.53
C GLY A 226 -14.63 5.93 -28.17
N ARG A 227 -15.73 5.94 -28.95
CA ARG A 227 -16.18 7.14 -29.68
C ARG A 227 -16.68 8.26 -28.75
N HIS A 228 -17.32 7.90 -27.63
CA HIS A 228 -18.05 8.83 -26.76
C HIS A 228 -17.49 8.88 -25.34
N GLY A 229 -16.26 8.40 -25.16
CA GLY A 229 -15.59 8.38 -23.87
C GLY A 229 -14.66 7.19 -23.71
N SER A 230 -14.25 6.93 -22.50
CA SER A 230 -13.26 5.89 -22.18
C SER A 230 -13.52 5.23 -20.83
N ILE A 231 -12.93 4.05 -20.66
CA ILE A 231 -12.95 3.28 -19.41
C ILE A 231 -11.50 3.01 -19.01
N ALA A 232 -11.12 3.40 -17.79
CA ALA A 232 -9.86 3.01 -17.21
C ALA A 232 -10.03 1.79 -16.29
N ILE A 233 -9.02 0.94 -16.25
CA ILE A 233 -8.85 -0.16 -15.28
C ILE A 233 -7.56 0.06 -14.53
N PHE A 234 -7.62 -0.04 -13.19
CA PHE A 234 -6.45 0.07 -12.32
C PHE A 234 -6.70 -0.60 -10.97
N PRO A 235 -5.67 -1.13 -10.26
CA PRO A 235 -5.80 -1.71 -8.94
C PRO A 235 -5.90 -0.63 -7.86
N ALA A 236 -6.21 -1.03 -6.63
CA ALA A 236 -5.90 -0.23 -5.44
C ALA A 236 -4.40 0.10 -5.42
N PRO A 237 -4.00 1.38 -5.20
CA PRO A 237 -2.63 1.85 -5.46
C PRO A 237 -1.53 1.08 -4.73
N HIS A 238 -1.81 0.69 -3.48
CA HIS A 238 -0.87 -0.01 -2.59
C HIS A 238 -1.25 -1.47 -2.36
N GLN A 239 -2.22 -2.01 -3.12
CA GLN A 239 -2.52 -3.42 -3.09
C GLN A 239 -1.40 -4.20 -3.76
N TYR A 240 -1.07 -5.36 -3.18
CA TYR A 240 0.11 -6.09 -3.54
C TYR A 240 -0.02 -6.85 -4.87
N PHE A 241 0.31 -6.20 -5.95
CA PHE A 241 0.49 -6.82 -7.28
C PHE A 241 1.96 -6.98 -7.68
N TYR A 242 2.90 -6.70 -6.78
CA TYR A 242 4.32 -6.57 -7.07
C TYR A 242 5.13 -7.61 -6.30
N PRO A 243 6.26 -8.09 -6.83
CA PRO A 243 7.23 -8.83 -6.05
C PRO A 243 7.71 -8.01 -4.85
N LEU A 244 7.99 -8.71 -3.75
CA LEU A 244 8.46 -8.09 -2.52
C LEU A 244 9.85 -7.48 -2.68
N ASP A 245 10.07 -6.35 -1.97
CA ASP A 245 11.35 -5.66 -1.85
C ASP A 245 11.94 -5.14 -3.16
N PHE A 246 11.18 -5.20 -4.25
CA PHE A 246 11.57 -4.66 -5.55
C PHE A 246 10.53 -3.67 -6.06
N ALA A 247 10.98 -2.51 -6.50
CA ALA A 247 10.13 -1.49 -7.10
C ALA A 247 10.17 -1.51 -8.65
N ASP A 248 10.73 -2.56 -9.24
CA ASP A 248 10.77 -2.70 -10.69
C ASP A 248 9.36 -2.78 -11.29
N ASN A 249 9.19 -2.19 -12.47
CA ASN A 249 7.92 -2.30 -13.18
C ASN A 249 7.85 -3.62 -13.96
N PHE A 250 7.24 -4.64 -13.34
CA PHE A 250 7.15 -6.00 -13.90
C PHE A 250 5.99 -6.18 -14.90
N LYS A 251 5.53 -5.11 -15.55
CA LYS A 251 4.42 -5.16 -16.50
C LYS A 251 3.14 -5.68 -15.86
N PHE A 252 2.61 -4.91 -14.89
CA PHE A 252 1.44 -5.28 -14.08
C PHE A 252 0.10 -5.09 -14.80
N THR A 253 0.11 -4.66 -16.04
CA THR A 253 -1.07 -4.57 -16.88
C THR A 253 -0.89 -5.42 -18.14
N TRP A 254 -2.02 -5.68 -18.79
CA TRP A 254 -2.05 -6.42 -20.05
C TRP A 254 -3.15 -5.88 -20.95
N PHE A 255 -3.00 -6.07 -22.26
CA PHE A 255 -4.07 -5.94 -23.24
C PHE A 255 -3.82 -6.84 -24.44
N GLY A 256 -4.88 -7.18 -25.20
CA GLY A 256 -4.80 -7.92 -26.44
C GLY A 256 -5.76 -9.10 -26.52
N ASN A 257 -5.64 -9.89 -27.60
CA ASN A 257 -6.46 -11.06 -27.85
C ASN A 257 -5.88 -12.31 -27.21
N GLY A 258 -6.75 -13.11 -26.57
CA GLY A 258 -6.38 -14.44 -26.09
C GLY A 258 -5.44 -14.44 -24.87
N TYR A 259 -5.66 -13.54 -23.90
CA TYR A 259 -4.88 -13.50 -22.68
C TYR A 259 -5.19 -14.69 -21.75
N SER A 260 -4.13 -15.45 -21.40
CA SER A 260 -4.19 -16.55 -20.41
C SER A 260 -5.35 -17.54 -20.71
N GLN A 261 -6.15 -17.85 -19.70
CA GLN A 261 -7.33 -18.73 -19.76
C GLN A 261 -8.61 -17.97 -20.15
N MET A 262 -8.51 -16.68 -20.50
CA MET A 262 -9.67 -15.85 -20.76
C MET A 262 -10.37 -16.22 -22.07
N PRO A 263 -11.69 -15.96 -22.21
CA PRO A 263 -12.43 -16.25 -23.41
C PRO A 263 -11.83 -15.58 -24.65
N ALA A 264 -12.05 -16.19 -25.83
CA ALA A 264 -11.66 -15.58 -27.09
C ALA A 264 -12.26 -14.16 -27.21
N GLY A 265 -11.43 -13.22 -27.64
CA GLY A 265 -11.78 -11.81 -27.74
C GLY A 265 -10.62 -10.92 -27.29
N PHE A 266 -10.84 -9.63 -27.37
CA PHE A 266 -9.89 -8.64 -26.90
C PHE A 266 -10.21 -8.24 -25.47
N GLY A 267 -9.18 -8.18 -24.62
CA GLY A 267 -9.32 -7.73 -23.24
C GLY A 267 -8.17 -6.84 -22.80
N PHE A 268 -8.33 -6.25 -21.62
CA PHE A 268 -7.32 -5.46 -20.94
C PHE A 268 -7.57 -5.47 -19.44
N GLY A 269 -6.51 -5.32 -18.66
CA GLY A 269 -6.63 -5.40 -17.21
C GLY A 269 -5.30 -5.36 -16.48
N ILE A 270 -5.34 -5.81 -15.23
CA ILE A 270 -4.19 -5.93 -14.34
C ILE A 270 -3.77 -7.39 -14.20
N ARG A 271 -2.50 -7.61 -13.91
CA ARG A 271 -1.92 -8.94 -13.73
C ARG A 271 -0.89 -8.99 -12.60
N GLN A 272 -0.74 -10.18 -12.03
CA GLN A 272 0.37 -10.50 -11.15
C GLN A 272 1.38 -11.35 -11.91
N PRO A 273 2.64 -10.87 -12.12
CA PRO A 273 3.61 -11.62 -12.89
C PRO A 273 4.01 -12.92 -12.18
N LEU A 274 4.01 -14.01 -12.92
CA LEU A 274 4.58 -15.30 -12.54
C LEU A 274 5.96 -15.51 -13.17
N ASP A 275 6.37 -14.58 -14.01
CA ASP A 275 7.63 -14.62 -14.74
C ASP A 275 8.81 -14.30 -13.79
N GLY A 276 9.97 -14.84 -14.05
CA GLY A 276 11.18 -14.55 -13.29
C GLY A 276 11.38 -15.44 -12.07
N ASP A 277 12.00 -14.92 -11.04
CA ASP A 277 12.35 -15.68 -9.85
C ASP A 277 11.13 -15.95 -8.96
N GLN A 278 10.72 -17.21 -8.91
CA GLN A 278 9.54 -17.65 -8.17
C GLN A 278 9.60 -17.38 -6.65
N ARG A 279 10.79 -17.13 -6.10
CA ARG A 279 10.94 -16.73 -4.69
C ARG A 279 10.29 -15.38 -4.38
N TRP A 280 10.22 -14.50 -5.36
CA TRP A 280 9.73 -13.14 -5.23
C TRP A 280 8.29 -12.96 -5.67
N VAL A 281 7.64 -14.03 -6.15
CA VAL A 281 6.21 -13.97 -6.50
C VAL A 281 5.37 -13.84 -5.22
N PRO A 282 4.52 -12.80 -5.13
CA PRO A 282 3.83 -12.44 -3.90
C PRO A 282 2.54 -13.22 -3.70
N TRP A 283 2.63 -14.50 -3.41
CA TRP A 283 1.47 -15.32 -3.15
C TRP A 283 0.68 -14.81 -1.93
N PHE A 284 -0.60 -14.51 -2.12
CA PHE A 284 -1.52 -14.24 -1.02
C PHE A 284 -1.92 -15.53 -0.34
N ASP A 285 -1.93 -15.54 0.99
CA ASP A 285 -2.51 -16.63 1.74
C ASP A 285 -4.03 -16.64 1.57
N ALA A 286 -4.61 -17.82 1.32
CA ALA A 286 -6.04 -18.03 1.22
C ALA A 286 -6.49 -19.12 2.22
N PRO A 287 -6.56 -18.81 3.52
CA PRO A 287 -6.98 -19.76 4.54
C PRO A 287 -8.40 -20.28 4.29
N ALA A 288 -8.62 -21.54 4.64
CA ALA A 288 -9.96 -22.14 4.56
C ALA A 288 -10.99 -21.27 5.28
N GLU A 289 -12.21 -21.22 4.75
CA GLU A 289 -13.37 -20.48 5.26
C GLU A 289 -13.19 -18.94 5.29
N THR A 290 -12.11 -18.40 4.75
CA THR A 290 -11.84 -16.96 4.74
C THR A 290 -12.15 -16.36 3.36
N GLU A 291 -12.96 -15.31 3.32
CA GLU A 291 -13.24 -14.57 2.09
C GLU A 291 -11.99 -13.84 1.61
N GLN A 292 -11.70 -13.97 0.32
CA GLN A 292 -10.68 -13.23 -0.40
C GLN A 292 -11.34 -12.29 -1.39
N ARG A 293 -10.96 -11.01 -1.41
CA ARG A 293 -11.53 -9.96 -2.25
C ARG A 293 -10.53 -9.57 -3.33
N LEU A 294 -10.78 -10.05 -4.55
CA LEU A 294 -9.92 -9.82 -5.72
C LEU A 294 -10.43 -8.58 -6.45
N GLY A 295 -9.97 -7.40 -6.03
CA GLY A 295 -10.52 -6.12 -6.44
C GLY A 295 -9.80 -5.47 -7.61
N VAL A 296 -10.55 -4.65 -8.38
CA VAL A 296 -10.07 -3.72 -9.39
C VAL A 296 -11.06 -2.56 -9.54
N PHE A 297 -10.55 -1.38 -9.84
CA PHE A 297 -11.39 -0.22 -10.13
C PHE A 297 -11.60 -0.05 -11.63
N TYR A 298 -12.84 0.23 -12.02
CA TYR A 298 -13.18 0.85 -13.30
C TYR A 298 -13.49 2.32 -13.08
N LEU A 299 -13.00 3.17 -13.98
CA LEU A 299 -13.39 4.58 -14.02
C LEU A 299 -14.03 4.86 -15.37
N VAL A 300 -15.31 5.26 -15.33
CA VAL A 300 -16.12 5.59 -16.53
C VAL A 300 -16.06 7.08 -16.78
N SER A 301 -15.64 7.48 -17.98
CA SER A 301 -15.42 8.88 -18.32
C SER A 301 -15.99 9.22 -19.72
N PRO A 302 -16.69 10.35 -19.88
CA PRO A 302 -17.07 10.87 -21.21
C PRO A 302 -15.88 11.50 -21.96
N ALA A 303 -14.70 11.60 -21.33
CA ALA A 303 -13.51 12.17 -21.92
C ALA A 303 -12.70 11.16 -22.73
N ASN A 304 -11.72 11.63 -23.50
CA ASN A 304 -10.75 10.81 -24.20
C ASN A 304 -9.80 10.06 -23.23
N GLY A 305 -9.01 9.13 -23.76
CA GLY A 305 -8.14 8.26 -22.95
C GLY A 305 -7.09 9.04 -22.16
N GLU A 306 -6.51 10.10 -22.72
CA GLU A 306 -5.50 10.91 -22.02
C GLU A 306 -6.09 11.66 -20.81
N SER A 307 -7.24 12.32 -21.00
CA SER A 307 -7.93 13.01 -19.91
C SER A 307 -8.41 12.04 -18.83
N THR A 308 -8.81 10.83 -19.23
CA THR A 308 -9.21 9.76 -18.28
C THR A 308 -8.01 9.25 -17.49
N LEU A 309 -6.83 9.12 -18.10
CA LEU A 309 -5.61 8.79 -17.38
C LEU A 309 -5.25 9.88 -16.36
N GLN A 310 -5.38 11.15 -16.74
CA GLN A 310 -5.18 12.27 -15.80
C GLN A 310 -6.15 12.21 -14.62
N GLU A 311 -7.41 11.83 -14.86
CA GLU A 311 -8.39 11.64 -13.78
C GLU A 311 -8.00 10.47 -12.85
N VAL A 312 -7.54 9.33 -13.39
CA VAL A 312 -7.00 8.22 -12.58
C VAL A 312 -5.81 8.70 -11.72
N ALA A 313 -4.87 9.41 -12.34
CA ALA A 313 -3.69 9.92 -11.64
C ALA A 313 -4.03 10.88 -10.48
N ARG A 314 -5.16 11.59 -10.54
CA ARG A 314 -5.60 12.46 -9.42
C ARG A 314 -5.83 11.69 -8.13
N TYR A 315 -6.24 10.42 -8.18
CA TYR A 315 -6.48 9.59 -6.99
C TYR A 315 -5.21 9.34 -6.17
N THR A 316 -4.04 9.37 -6.81
CA THR A 316 -2.72 9.27 -6.16
C THR A 316 -1.93 10.58 -6.22
N HIS A 317 -2.61 11.71 -6.49
CA HIS A 317 -1.97 13.01 -6.71
C HIS A 317 -0.86 12.98 -7.77
N GLY A 318 -0.98 12.12 -8.79
CA GLY A 318 0.06 11.87 -9.78
C GLY A 318 1.25 11.10 -9.22
N ASP A 319 1.02 10.17 -8.29
CA ASP A 319 2.02 9.43 -7.52
C ASP A 319 2.94 10.36 -6.72
N ARG A 320 2.35 11.35 -6.03
CA ARG A 320 3.09 12.36 -5.26
C ARG A 320 2.47 12.60 -3.90
N TYR A 321 3.33 12.68 -2.88
CA TYR A 321 2.95 13.09 -1.54
C TYR A 321 2.74 14.59 -1.48
N GLN A 322 1.61 15.01 -0.94
CA GLN A 322 1.17 16.39 -0.96
C GLN A 322 1.88 17.22 0.12
N TYR A 323 2.16 18.47 -0.20
CA TYR A 323 2.69 19.42 0.77
C TYR A 323 1.64 19.76 1.84
N ILE A 324 2.03 19.70 3.10
CA ILE A 324 1.26 20.17 4.26
C ILE A 324 2.12 21.20 5.02
N SER A 325 1.56 22.38 5.24
CA SER A 325 2.26 23.43 5.99
C SER A 325 2.60 22.97 7.42
N GLY A 326 3.85 23.21 7.87
CA GLY A 326 4.34 22.76 9.17
C GLY A 326 4.76 21.29 9.21
N TYR A 327 4.72 20.58 8.07
CA TYR A 327 5.17 19.18 7.96
C TYR A 327 6.23 19.00 6.87
N LYS A 328 7.09 18.01 7.07
CA LYS A 328 7.99 17.46 6.06
C LYS A 328 7.79 15.95 5.97
N THR A 329 7.81 15.42 4.75
CA THR A 329 7.68 14.00 4.49
C THR A 329 9.01 13.29 4.74
N PHE A 330 8.95 12.19 5.48
CA PHE A 330 10.07 11.29 5.79
C PHE A 330 9.70 9.86 5.42
N THR A 331 10.56 9.19 4.70
CA THR A 331 10.45 7.76 4.39
C THR A 331 11.77 7.06 4.66
N SER A 332 11.73 5.78 4.95
CA SER A 332 12.89 4.99 5.38
C SER A 332 12.97 3.64 4.70
N HIS A 333 14.14 3.01 4.82
CA HIS A 333 14.42 1.64 4.47
C HIS A 333 14.53 1.42 2.97
N TYR A 334 15.60 1.98 2.39
CA TYR A 334 15.93 1.82 0.97
C TYR A 334 17.35 1.30 0.81
N HIS A 335 17.48 0.12 0.21
CA HIS A 335 18.75 -0.51 -0.15
C HIS A 335 19.13 -0.11 -1.58
N ILE A 336 19.60 1.12 -1.76
CA ILE A 336 19.94 1.63 -3.10
C ILE A 336 21.18 0.98 -3.67
N GLU A 337 22.08 0.49 -2.79
CA GLU A 337 23.40 -0.06 -3.12
C GLU A 337 24.31 0.97 -3.84
N HIS A 338 23.98 2.25 -3.72
CA HIS A 338 24.71 3.34 -4.37
C HIS A 338 26.16 3.42 -3.93
N THR A 339 26.42 3.25 -2.63
CA THR A 339 27.78 3.31 -2.08
C THR A 339 28.69 2.22 -2.64
N LEU A 340 28.18 1.01 -2.80
CA LEU A 340 28.93 -0.11 -3.35
C LEU A 340 29.19 0.06 -4.84
N ASP A 341 28.19 0.52 -5.60
CA ASP A 341 28.35 0.85 -7.02
C ASP A 341 29.35 2.00 -7.22
N PHE A 342 29.27 3.05 -6.38
CA PHE A 342 30.20 4.18 -6.40
C PHE A 342 31.66 3.72 -6.22
N LEU A 343 31.95 2.94 -5.18
CA LEU A 343 33.29 2.42 -4.91
C LEU A 343 33.79 1.46 -6.00
N SER A 344 32.90 0.63 -6.53
CA SER A 344 33.19 -0.28 -7.63
C SER A 344 33.60 0.49 -8.90
N ARG A 345 32.82 1.51 -9.29
CA ARG A 345 33.12 2.36 -10.46
C ARG A 345 34.35 3.22 -10.25
N GLN A 346 34.61 3.75 -9.04
CA GLN A 346 35.86 4.42 -8.73
C GLN A 346 37.08 3.55 -9.07
N LYS A 347 37.04 2.29 -8.63
CA LYS A 347 38.08 1.30 -8.91
C LYS A 347 38.22 1.00 -10.40
N GLN A 348 37.07 0.76 -11.09
CA GLN A 348 37.06 0.46 -12.53
C GLN A 348 37.57 1.63 -13.40
N GLN A 349 37.21 2.87 -13.02
CA GLN A 349 37.55 4.07 -13.75
C GLN A 349 38.88 4.69 -13.30
N ASN A 350 39.54 4.08 -12.31
CA ASN A 350 40.76 4.60 -11.69
C ASN A 350 40.68 6.08 -11.32
N THR A 351 39.62 6.46 -10.61
CA THR A 351 39.34 7.84 -10.16
C THR A 351 39.15 7.90 -8.65
N ASN A 352 39.51 9.05 -8.05
CA ASN A 352 39.20 9.35 -6.64
C ASN A 352 38.02 10.33 -6.50
N GLY A 353 37.48 10.85 -7.60
CA GLY A 353 36.32 11.73 -7.65
C GLY A 353 35.02 10.97 -7.86
N VAL A 354 33.96 11.71 -8.22
CA VAL A 354 32.64 11.10 -8.58
C VAL A 354 32.84 10.32 -9.88
N PRO A 355 32.54 9.03 -9.92
CA PRO A 355 32.64 8.22 -11.12
C PRO A 355 31.69 8.72 -12.22
N ARG A 356 32.11 8.60 -13.49
CA ARG A 356 31.27 8.91 -14.63
C ARG A 356 29.95 8.07 -14.56
N GLY A 357 28.82 8.76 -14.73
CA GLY A 357 27.49 8.18 -14.68
C GLY A 357 26.86 8.18 -13.29
N LEU A 358 27.55 8.69 -12.26
CA LEU A 358 27.02 8.87 -10.91
C LEU A 358 26.97 10.34 -10.47
N GLU A 359 27.17 11.29 -11.39
CA GLU A 359 27.06 12.73 -11.12
C GLU A 359 25.66 13.11 -10.63
N ALA A 360 24.63 12.53 -11.26
CA ALA A 360 23.22 12.72 -10.93
C ALA A 360 22.49 11.37 -10.97
N PRO A 361 22.58 10.55 -9.94
CA PRO A 361 21.98 9.21 -9.92
C PRO A 361 20.45 9.28 -10.00
N GLY A 362 19.86 8.41 -10.84
CA GLY A 362 18.44 8.44 -11.19
C GLY A 362 17.48 8.25 -10.01
N PHE A 363 17.90 7.53 -8.97
CA PHE A 363 17.09 7.32 -7.78
C PHE A 363 16.74 8.64 -7.04
N VAL A 364 17.66 9.63 -7.05
CA VAL A 364 17.44 10.94 -6.43
C VAL A 364 16.30 11.69 -7.14
N ALA A 365 16.31 11.69 -8.47
CA ALA A 365 15.24 12.29 -9.26
C ALA A 365 13.91 11.55 -8.99
N LYS A 366 13.92 10.22 -8.93
CA LYS A 366 12.74 9.39 -8.66
C LYS A 366 12.12 9.72 -7.29
N PHE A 367 12.91 9.85 -6.22
CA PHE A 367 12.42 10.27 -4.92
C PHE A 367 11.84 11.70 -4.94
N LYS A 368 12.53 12.65 -5.56
CA LYS A 368 12.04 14.03 -5.70
C LYS A 368 10.71 14.09 -6.47
N ASP A 369 10.54 13.25 -7.47
CA ASP A 369 9.30 13.15 -8.26
C ASP A 369 8.12 12.68 -7.41
N THR A 370 8.34 11.84 -6.38
CA THR A 370 7.29 11.45 -5.43
C THR A 370 6.91 12.54 -4.44
N GLY A 371 7.59 13.67 -4.41
CA GLY A 371 7.34 14.78 -3.47
C GLY A 371 7.85 14.54 -2.06
N VAL A 372 8.71 13.55 -1.85
CA VAL A 372 9.32 13.27 -0.55
C VAL A 372 10.46 14.25 -0.25
N ASN A 373 10.51 14.75 1.00
CA ASN A 373 11.52 15.70 1.44
C ASN A 373 12.76 15.05 2.04
N ILE A 374 12.58 13.97 2.81
CA ILE A 374 13.63 13.32 3.60
C ILE A 374 13.56 11.82 3.33
N VAL A 375 14.65 11.27 2.81
CA VAL A 375 14.80 9.84 2.53
C VAL A 375 15.91 9.29 3.39
N HIS A 376 15.62 8.27 4.19
CA HIS A 376 16.57 7.56 5.01
C HIS A 376 16.95 6.24 4.35
N LEU A 377 18.20 6.08 4.01
CA LEU A 377 18.74 4.87 3.43
C LEU A 377 18.87 3.76 4.47
N ALA A 378 18.98 2.53 4.00
CA ALA A 378 19.31 1.35 4.79
C ALA A 378 20.44 0.58 4.10
N GLU A 379 21.50 1.29 3.72
CA GLU A 379 22.67 0.70 3.07
C GLU A 379 23.31 -0.36 3.99
N PHE A 380 24.09 -1.26 3.43
CA PHE A 380 24.80 -2.32 4.16
C PHE A 380 23.88 -3.25 4.97
N HIS A 381 22.96 -3.89 4.27
CA HIS A 381 21.93 -4.79 4.82
C HIS A 381 22.39 -5.79 5.88
N GLN A 382 23.64 -6.29 5.83
CA GLN A 382 24.16 -7.23 6.82
C GLN A 382 24.92 -6.54 7.97
N GLY A 383 25.30 -5.29 7.81
CA GLY A 383 26.09 -4.54 8.78
C GLY A 383 27.54 -5.00 8.92
N TRP A 384 27.80 -6.29 8.93
CA TRP A 384 29.13 -6.89 9.06
C TRP A 384 29.26 -8.16 8.21
N THR A 385 30.31 -8.22 7.41
CA THR A 385 30.67 -9.43 6.66
C THR A 385 31.87 -10.11 7.35
N PRO A 386 31.81 -11.41 7.66
CA PRO A 386 32.96 -12.11 8.23
C PRO A 386 34.23 -11.91 7.41
N GLY A 387 35.31 -11.45 8.07
CA GLY A 387 36.57 -11.12 7.43
C GLY A 387 36.67 -9.70 6.84
N GLN A 388 35.63 -8.89 6.93
CA GLN A 388 35.68 -7.48 6.54
C GLN A 388 36.67 -6.72 7.43
N LYS A 389 37.59 -5.96 6.80
CA LYS A 389 38.53 -5.12 7.55
C LYS A 389 37.85 -3.85 8.04
N THR A 390 38.16 -3.40 9.25
CA THR A 390 37.68 -2.12 9.81
C THR A 390 37.94 -0.96 8.85
N SER A 391 39.11 -0.89 8.22
CA SER A 391 39.43 0.17 7.25
C SER A 391 38.54 0.19 6.00
N GLU A 392 38.12 -0.97 5.52
CA GLU A 392 37.18 -1.08 4.40
C GLU A 392 35.77 -0.58 4.81
N ARG A 393 35.32 -0.99 5.99
CA ARG A 393 34.06 -0.55 6.57
C ARG A 393 34.03 0.99 6.74
N LEU A 394 35.09 1.57 7.31
CA LEU A 394 35.17 3.02 7.50
C LEU A 394 35.19 3.77 6.16
N LYS A 395 35.85 3.23 5.14
CA LYS A 395 35.82 3.79 3.78
C LYS A 395 34.38 3.76 3.21
N MET A 396 33.65 2.67 3.39
CA MET A 396 32.25 2.55 2.95
C MET A 396 31.38 3.60 3.64
N LEU A 397 31.45 3.71 4.96
CA LEU A 397 30.66 4.72 5.73
C LEU A 397 31.02 6.15 5.30
N ASN A 398 32.31 6.45 5.14
CA ASN A 398 32.72 7.77 4.68
C ASN A 398 32.19 8.12 3.29
N THR A 399 32.20 7.14 2.36
CA THR A 399 31.63 7.32 1.02
C THR A 399 30.12 7.55 1.11
N LEU A 400 29.40 6.77 1.92
CA LEU A 400 27.98 6.95 2.16
C LEU A 400 27.68 8.38 2.67
N PHE A 401 28.43 8.86 3.65
CA PHE A 401 28.23 10.20 4.23
C PHE A 401 28.51 11.31 3.20
N GLN A 402 29.59 11.18 2.43
CA GLN A 402 29.93 12.14 1.36
C GLN A 402 28.88 12.18 0.25
N GLU A 403 28.39 11.02 -0.18
CA GLU A 403 27.36 10.93 -1.22
C GLU A 403 26.00 11.46 -0.73
N CYS A 404 25.58 11.11 0.49
CA CYS A 404 24.37 11.68 1.08
C CYS A 404 24.47 13.22 1.19
N ALA A 405 25.63 13.77 1.58
CA ALA A 405 25.87 15.21 1.61
C ALA A 405 25.79 15.83 0.21
N ARG A 406 26.47 15.23 -0.79
CA ARG A 406 26.51 15.71 -2.17
C ARG A 406 25.14 15.73 -2.84
N LEU A 407 24.30 14.71 -2.56
CA LEU A 407 23.00 14.50 -3.19
C LEU A 407 21.87 15.22 -2.47
N SER A 408 22.12 15.78 -1.29
CA SER A 408 21.16 16.60 -0.54
C SER A 408 21.16 18.06 -1.01
N ASP A 409 19.97 18.71 -0.92
CA ASP A 409 19.84 20.14 -1.20
C ASP A 409 18.81 20.81 -0.25
N LYS A 410 18.43 22.06 -0.52
CA LYS A 410 17.45 22.80 0.29
C LYS A 410 16.03 22.21 0.33
N SER A 411 15.69 21.34 -0.60
CA SER A 411 14.35 20.74 -0.79
C SER A 411 14.33 19.24 -0.52
N PHE A 412 15.50 18.61 -0.46
CA PHE A 412 15.68 17.17 -0.36
C PHE A 412 16.88 16.83 0.53
N LEU A 413 16.65 16.02 1.54
CA LEU A 413 17.67 15.53 2.47
C LEU A 413 17.78 14.01 2.36
N LEU A 414 18.94 13.52 1.94
CA LEU A 414 19.26 12.11 1.92
C LEU A 414 20.03 11.76 3.19
N LEU A 415 19.49 10.91 4.03
CA LEU A 415 20.09 10.51 5.29
C LEU A 415 20.79 9.17 5.18
N PRO A 416 22.02 9.08 5.66
CA PRO A 416 22.72 7.80 5.75
C PRO A 416 22.12 6.95 6.85
N GLY A 417 21.89 5.67 6.59
CA GLY A 417 21.41 4.69 7.54
C GLY A 417 21.77 3.28 7.11
N GLU A 418 21.47 2.35 7.96
CA GLU A 418 21.79 0.93 7.80
C GLU A 418 20.66 0.06 8.35
N GLU A 419 20.56 -1.17 7.82
CA GLU A 419 19.75 -2.25 8.38
C GLU A 419 20.65 -3.37 8.90
N PRO A 420 21.21 -3.25 10.11
CA PRO A 420 21.93 -4.37 10.70
C PRO A 420 20.98 -5.53 11.02
N ASN A 421 21.49 -6.76 10.86
CA ASN A 421 20.78 -7.98 11.24
C ASN A 421 21.48 -8.77 12.33
N VAL A 422 22.32 -8.09 13.12
CA VAL A 422 23.12 -8.65 14.22
C VAL A 422 22.82 -7.94 15.54
N HIS A 423 23.23 -8.52 16.64
CA HIS A 423 23.21 -8.05 18.03
C HIS A 423 21.82 -7.93 18.66
N LEU A 424 20.79 -7.43 17.98
CA LEU A 424 19.46 -7.28 18.57
C LEU A 424 18.52 -8.46 18.28
N GLY A 425 19.01 -9.50 17.60
CA GLY A 425 18.28 -10.75 17.36
C GLY A 425 17.46 -10.80 16.06
N GLY A 426 17.59 -9.83 15.14
CA GLY A 426 16.95 -9.74 13.82
C GLY A 426 17.25 -8.43 13.15
N HIS A 427 16.48 -8.09 12.14
CA HIS A 427 16.64 -6.88 11.36
C HIS A 427 16.16 -5.64 12.12
N TRP A 428 16.95 -4.60 12.12
CA TRP A 428 16.63 -3.32 12.75
C TRP A 428 17.27 -2.17 11.96
N ILE A 429 16.70 -0.98 12.09
CA ILE A 429 17.18 0.22 11.40
C ILE A 429 17.91 1.12 12.39
N ALA A 430 19.04 1.69 11.96
CA ALA A 430 19.85 2.64 12.70
C ALA A 430 19.80 4.04 12.06
N LEU A 431 19.49 5.06 12.86
CA LEU A 431 19.52 6.47 12.46
C LEU A 431 20.29 7.28 13.51
N PHE A 432 21.38 7.95 13.11
CA PHE A 432 22.08 8.92 13.94
C PHE A 432 21.74 10.35 13.48
N PRO A 433 21.79 11.36 14.38
CA PRO A 433 21.46 12.75 14.03
C PRO A 433 22.56 13.47 13.24
N LYS A 434 23.67 12.82 13.00
CA LYS A 434 24.87 13.25 12.24
C LYS A 434 25.64 12.03 11.77
N PRO A 435 26.65 12.15 10.87
CA PRO A 435 27.54 11.05 10.54
C PRO A 435 28.25 10.46 11.77
N VAL A 436 28.19 9.13 11.93
CA VAL A 436 28.84 8.39 13.01
C VAL A 436 29.58 7.20 12.41
N PHE A 437 30.88 7.08 12.71
CA PHE A 437 31.68 5.93 12.30
C PHE A 437 31.57 4.83 13.34
N TRP A 438 31.17 3.65 12.91
CA TRP A 438 30.99 2.49 13.77
C TRP A 438 31.18 1.17 13.05
N VAL A 439 31.54 0.13 13.83
CA VAL A 439 31.79 -1.24 13.37
C VAL A 439 30.95 -2.17 14.22
N LEU A 440 30.27 -3.13 13.58
CA LEU A 440 29.38 -4.10 14.23
C LEU A 440 30.14 -5.35 14.69
N ASN A 441 31.37 -5.13 15.20
CA ASN A 441 32.20 -6.17 15.79
C ASN A 441 33.13 -5.52 16.83
N ARG A 442 33.36 -6.21 17.93
CA ARG A 442 34.36 -5.85 18.96
C ARG A 442 34.98 -7.12 19.50
N ALA A 443 36.29 -7.27 19.30
CA ALA A 443 37.03 -8.39 19.82
C ALA A 443 37.22 -8.27 21.36
N PRO A 444 37.38 -9.39 22.08
CA PRO A 444 37.68 -9.34 23.49
C PRO A 444 38.94 -8.51 23.77
N GLY A 445 38.84 -7.52 24.65
CA GLY A 445 39.91 -6.58 24.98
C GLY A 445 40.05 -5.36 24.08
N GLU A 446 39.29 -5.30 22.99
CA GLU A 446 39.21 -4.13 22.11
C GLU A 446 38.41 -3.00 22.78
N PRO A 447 38.86 -1.73 22.71
CA PRO A 447 38.12 -0.61 23.30
C PRO A 447 36.78 -0.41 22.56
N PHE A 448 35.74 0.03 23.31
CA PHE A 448 34.45 0.38 22.74
C PHE A 448 34.54 1.58 21.78
N VAL A 449 35.44 2.51 22.01
CA VAL A 449 35.69 3.68 21.17
C VAL A 449 37.18 3.93 21.03
N GLU A 450 37.62 4.22 19.83
CA GLU A 450 38.99 4.64 19.54
C GLU A 450 39.01 5.87 18.62
N ASN A 451 40.15 6.57 18.56
CA ASN A 451 40.39 7.64 17.60
C ASN A 451 41.22 7.11 16.43
N VAL A 452 40.58 6.97 15.28
CA VAL A 452 41.22 6.50 14.07
C VAL A 452 41.61 7.71 13.21
N LYS A 453 42.84 7.72 12.70
CA LYS A 453 43.32 8.79 11.81
C LYS A 453 42.37 8.94 10.63
N ASP A 454 42.04 10.16 10.26
CA ASP A 454 41.15 10.57 9.16
C ASP A 454 39.66 10.31 9.39
N TYR A 455 39.25 9.54 10.44
CA TYR A 455 37.85 9.22 10.73
C TYR A 455 37.40 9.78 12.11
N GLY A 456 38.34 10.13 12.97
CA GLY A 456 38.01 10.58 14.33
C GLY A 456 37.53 9.44 15.23
N ARG A 457 36.46 9.68 15.97
CA ARG A 457 35.87 8.67 16.88
C ARG A 457 35.20 7.56 16.09
N VAL A 458 35.64 6.32 16.34
CA VAL A 458 35.08 5.10 15.79
C VAL A 458 34.59 4.21 16.92
N TYR A 459 33.35 3.74 16.83
CA TYR A 459 32.75 2.86 17.84
C TYR A 459 32.79 1.41 17.39
N HIS A 460 33.08 0.51 18.34
CA HIS A 460 33.08 -0.93 18.15
C HIS A 460 31.94 -1.53 18.98
N ALA A 461 30.91 -2.05 18.31
CA ALA A 461 29.75 -2.65 18.96
C ALA A 461 29.78 -4.18 18.75
N GLY A 462 30.02 -4.93 19.81
CA GLY A 462 30.14 -6.39 19.79
C GLY A 462 28.87 -7.13 20.20
N ASP A 463 27.94 -6.43 20.85
CA ASP A 463 26.69 -6.99 21.37
C ASP A 463 25.59 -5.93 21.50
N ALA A 464 24.45 -6.31 22.07
CA ALA A 464 23.30 -5.43 22.24
C ALA A 464 23.56 -4.27 23.23
N ASP A 465 24.37 -4.50 24.24
CA ASP A 465 24.70 -3.47 25.26
C ASP A 465 25.62 -2.41 24.65
N ASP A 466 26.58 -2.82 23.83
CA ASP A 466 27.42 -1.89 23.07
C ASP A 466 26.59 -1.06 22.08
N VAL A 467 25.62 -1.70 21.38
CA VAL A 467 24.70 -0.97 20.49
C VAL A 467 23.90 0.08 21.28
N LEU A 468 23.32 -0.32 22.40
CA LEU A 468 22.57 0.63 23.25
C LEU A 468 23.46 1.79 23.71
N LYS A 469 24.64 1.51 24.22
CA LYS A 469 25.61 2.51 24.64
C LYS A 469 26.02 3.47 23.52
N LEU A 470 26.19 2.97 22.29
CA LEU A 470 26.43 3.80 21.10
C LEU A 470 25.25 4.73 20.82
N MET A 471 24.02 4.21 20.84
CA MET A 471 22.81 5.02 20.63
C MET A 471 22.67 6.12 21.68
N GLU A 472 22.96 5.82 22.94
CA GLU A 472 22.97 6.81 24.04
C GLU A 472 24.03 7.89 23.83
N GLN A 473 25.28 7.52 23.51
CA GLN A 473 26.39 8.46 23.36
C GLN A 473 26.26 9.38 22.15
N GLU A 474 25.71 8.88 21.06
CA GLU A 474 25.56 9.63 19.80
C GLU A 474 24.11 10.08 19.54
N ASN A 475 23.24 9.95 20.56
CA ASN A 475 21.83 10.33 20.48
C ASN A 475 21.10 9.69 19.29
N GLY A 476 21.48 8.45 18.94
CA GLY A 476 20.92 7.68 17.85
C GLY A 476 19.52 7.16 18.16
N LEU A 477 18.86 6.67 17.12
CA LEU A 477 17.56 6.00 17.16
C LEU A 477 17.64 4.66 16.46
N MET A 478 16.86 3.72 16.94
CA MET A 478 16.71 2.41 16.33
C MET A 478 15.27 1.91 16.40
N TRP A 479 14.88 1.04 15.48
CA TRP A 479 13.57 0.40 15.48
C TRP A 479 13.60 -0.91 14.71
N THR A 480 12.63 -1.80 14.99
CA THR A 480 12.49 -3.07 14.27
C THR A 480 12.04 -2.83 12.84
N ALA A 481 12.81 -3.34 11.87
CA ALA A 481 12.43 -3.34 10.46
C ALA A 481 11.29 -4.34 10.21
N HIS A 482 10.39 -4.05 9.23
CA HIS A 482 9.31 -4.96 8.75
C HIS A 482 8.79 -5.96 9.79
N ALA A 483 8.42 -5.44 10.96
CA ALA A 483 8.05 -6.21 12.13
C ALA A 483 6.88 -7.17 11.89
N ARG A 484 6.95 -8.40 12.42
CA ARG A 484 5.98 -9.48 12.24
C ARG A 484 5.75 -9.90 10.79
N ILE A 485 6.69 -9.60 9.90
CA ILE A 485 6.57 -9.88 8.47
C ILE A 485 7.68 -10.84 8.01
N LYS A 486 8.96 -10.46 8.11
CA LYS A 486 10.10 -11.29 7.71
C LYS A 486 11.33 -10.98 8.55
N GLY A 487 12.22 -11.97 8.76
CA GLY A 487 13.50 -11.79 9.47
C GLY A 487 13.40 -11.26 10.91
N SER A 488 12.24 -10.81 11.32
CA SER A 488 11.94 -10.14 12.59
C SER A 488 10.67 -10.68 13.28
N ILE A 489 10.17 -11.85 12.89
CA ILE A 489 8.92 -12.41 13.43
C ILE A 489 9.03 -12.69 14.87
N PRO A 490 9.74 -12.83 15.74
CA PRO A 490 9.48 -12.67 17.16
C PRO A 490 9.63 -11.24 17.66
N PHE A 491 9.92 -10.29 16.79
CA PHE A 491 10.27 -8.94 17.16
C PHE A 491 9.07 -7.97 17.13
N PRO A 492 9.02 -7.06 18.05
CA PRO A 492 9.74 -6.98 19.32
C PRO A 492 9.20 -7.90 20.40
N ASP A 493 8.25 -8.78 20.05
CA ASP A 493 7.58 -9.71 20.98
C ASP A 493 8.58 -10.51 21.84
N GLY A 494 9.70 -10.94 21.23
CA GLY A 494 10.72 -11.77 21.87
C GLY A 494 11.74 -11.00 22.73
N TYR A 495 11.77 -9.66 22.68
CA TYR A 495 12.77 -8.87 23.41
C TYR A 495 12.24 -7.64 24.15
N ARG A 496 10.93 -7.52 24.33
CA ARG A 496 10.30 -6.39 25.04
C ARG A 496 10.88 -6.12 26.46
N GLU A 497 11.45 -7.13 27.09
CA GLU A 497 12.08 -7.03 28.42
C GLU A 497 13.58 -6.66 28.35
N LYS A 498 14.17 -6.53 27.15
CA LYS A 498 15.58 -6.21 26.98
C LYS A 498 15.84 -4.72 27.20
N ALA A 499 17.01 -4.38 27.74
CA ALA A 499 17.40 -2.99 28.04
C ALA A 499 17.31 -2.08 26.81
N PHE A 500 17.79 -2.53 25.66
CA PHE A 500 17.73 -1.74 24.42
C PHE A 500 16.28 -1.41 24.01
N TYR A 501 15.33 -2.36 24.16
CA TYR A 501 13.92 -2.11 23.85
C TYR A 501 13.28 -1.13 24.84
N GLN A 502 13.64 -1.21 26.12
CA GLN A 502 13.14 -0.34 27.18
C GLN A 502 13.61 1.12 27.02
N SER A 503 14.73 1.33 26.33
CA SER A 503 15.32 2.65 26.10
C SER A 503 14.47 3.54 25.19
N ASP A 504 14.52 4.86 25.40
CA ASP A 504 13.93 5.89 24.53
C ASP A 504 14.66 6.01 23.17
N HIS A 505 15.82 5.37 23.03
CA HIS A 505 16.54 5.26 21.77
C HIS A 505 15.98 4.19 20.85
N PHE A 506 15.13 3.27 21.37
CA PHE A 506 14.41 2.28 20.58
C PHE A 506 12.97 2.75 20.35
N LEU A 507 12.67 3.23 19.15
CA LEU A 507 11.38 3.86 18.82
C LEU A 507 10.20 2.88 18.82
N GLY A 508 10.43 1.62 18.45
CA GLY A 508 9.38 0.61 18.31
C GLY A 508 9.55 -0.19 17.03
N ALA A 509 8.63 -0.05 16.09
CA ALA A 509 8.62 -0.89 14.89
C ALA A 509 8.28 -0.10 13.63
N ALA A 510 8.54 -0.72 12.49
CA ALA A 510 8.16 -0.18 11.20
C ALA A 510 6.84 -0.79 10.68
N TRP A 511 6.02 0.04 10.05
CA TRP A 511 4.85 -0.34 9.29
C TRP A 511 5.21 -0.44 7.81
N LYS A 512 5.19 -1.66 7.31
CA LYS A 512 5.25 -1.97 5.90
C LYS A 512 3.84 -2.32 5.44
N ASN A 513 3.31 -1.62 4.43
CA ASN A 513 1.97 -1.87 3.92
C ASN A 513 1.85 -3.22 3.21
N LEU A 514 2.96 -3.75 2.71
CA LEU A 514 3.04 -5.03 2.00
C LEU A 514 3.56 -6.16 2.92
N PRO A 515 3.14 -7.40 2.69
CA PRO A 515 2.14 -7.86 1.73
C PRO A 515 0.72 -7.47 2.16
N ALA A 516 -0.14 -7.25 1.18
CA ALA A 516 -1.57 -7.09 1.44
C ALA A 516 -2.19 -8.42 1.88
N ASP A 517 -3.28 -8.32 2.63
CA ASP A 517 -4.14 -9.45 2.99
C ASP A 517 -5.51 -9.20 2.36
N LEU A 518 -5.88 -10.00 1.36
CA LEU A 518 -7.12 -9.83 0.60
C LEU A 518 -8.39 -10.09 1.42
N SER A 519 -8.26 -10.54 2.66
CA SER A 519 -9.37 -10.73 3.59
C SER A 519 -9.56 -9.54 4.56
N ARG A 520 -8.68 -8.53 4.51
CA ARG A 520 -8.67 -7.42 5.46
C ARG A 520 -8.93 -6.08 4.78
N PRO A 521 -9.67 -5.18 5.42
CA PRO A 521 -9.94 -3.84 4.88
C PRO A 521 -8.80 -2.83 5.14
N THR A 522 -7.67 -3.29 5.71
CA THR A 522 -6.54 -2.45 6.11
C THR A 522 -5.22 -3.07 5.66
N LEU A 523 -4.28 -2.24 5.20
CA LEU A 523 -2.93 -2.69 4.85
C LEU A 523 -2.05 -2.83 6.10
N GLY A 524 -1.09 -3.75 6.06
CA GLY A 524 -0.07 -3.90 7.10
C GLY A 524 -0.63 -4.21 8.49
N TRP A 525 -1.74 -4.93 8.59
CA TRP A 525 -2.47 -5.20 9.83
C TRP A 525 -1.60 -5.81 10.93
N ARG A 526 -0.60 -6.65 10.59
CA ARG A 526 0.28 -7.27 11.59
C ARG A 526 1.09 -6.24 12.37
N ALA A 527 1.60 -5.22 11.67
CA ALA A 527 2.34 -4.13 12.30
C ALA A 527 1.41 -3.19 13.08
N LEU A 528 0.17 -2.98 12.62
CA LEU A 528 -0.84 -2.19 13.36
C LEU A 528 -1.26 -2.90 14.65
N ASP A 529 -1.40 -4.22 14.64
CA ASP A 529 -1.67 -5.00 15.86
C ASP A 529 -0.46 -4.95 16.80
N LEU A 530 0.77 -5.09 16.28
CA LEU A 530 1.96 -4.91 17.07
C LEU A 530 2.04 -3.51 17.69
N PHE A 531 1.63 -2.46 16.97
CA PHE A 531 1.59 -1.11 17.51
C PHE A 531 0.69 -0.99 18.75
N ASN A 532 -0.46 -1.65 18.70
CA ASN A 532 -1.35 -1.72 19.86
C ASN A 532 -0.68 -2.48 21.01
N ASP A 533 -0.08 -3.64 20.74
CA ASP A 533 0.60 -4.46 21.74
C ASP A 533 1.77 -3.71 22.41
N MET A 534 2.64 -3.07 21.63
CA MET A 534 3.76 -2.27 22.16
C MET A 534 3.29 -1.21 23.16
N ASN A 535 2.19 -0.50 22.83
CA ASN A 535 1.65 0.54 23.71
C ASN A 535 0.95 -0.06 24.96
N GLN A 536 0.47 -1.30 24.87
CA GLN A 536 -0.08 -2.04 26.02
C GLN A 536 1.02 -2.56 26.96
N TRP A 537 2.26 -2.79 26.46
CA TRP A 537 3.39 -3.24 27.31
C TRP A 537 3.93 -2.15 28.23
N GLY A 538 3.39 -0.94 28.16
CA GLY A 538 3.71 0.16 29.06
C GLY A 538 4.88 1.05 28.60
N GLN A 539 5.43 0.81 27.42
CA GLN A 539 6.45 1.63 26.80
C GLN A 539 5.82 2.61 25.82
N ARG A 540 6.36 3.83 25.70
CA ARG A 540 5.93 4.80 24.69
C ARG A 540 6.66 4.50 23.39
N LYS A 541 6.04 3.68 22.55
CA LYS A 541 6.61 3.24 21.27
C LYS A 541 5.84 3.82 20.09
N GLN A 542 6.56 4.05 19.00
CA GLN A 542 6.04 4.59 17.74
C GLN A 542 5.97 3.48 16.68
N LEU A 543 5.13 3.69 15.68
CA LEU A 543 5.09 2.90 14.45
C LEU A 543 5.39 3.81 13.27
N LEU A 544 6.53 3.58 12.60
CA LEU A 544 7.00 4.38 11.48
C LEU A 544 6.67 3.70 10.15
N GLY A 545 6.30 4.48 9.14
CA GLY A 545 6.21 3.97 7.77
C GLY A 545 7.59 3.69 7.19
N GLU A 546 7.76 2.52 6.57
CA GLU A 546 8.98 2.15 5.82
C GLU A 546 8.62 1.43 4.52
N ALA A 547 9.55 1.39 3.55
CA ALA A 547 9.36 0.73 2.27
C ALA A 547 10.06 -0.63 2.17
N ASP A 548 11.33 -0.73 2.59
CA ASP A 548 12.19 -1.90 2.42
C ASP A 548 12.28 -2.32 0.95
N VAL A 549 12.90 -1.45 0.15
CA VAL A 549 13.01 -1.61 -1.31
C VAL A 549 14.47 -1.62 -1.72
N PHE A 550 14.85 -2.61 -2.53
CA PHE A 550 16.16 -2.72 -3.16
C PHE A 550 16.15 -2.05 -4.52
N GLN A 551 17.17 -1.26 -4.79
CA GLN A 551 17.41 -0.59 -6.06
C GLN A 551 16.22 0.27 -6.53
N VAL A 552 16.47 1.48 -6.92
CA VAL A 552 15.44 2.39 -7.45
C VAL A 552 15.94 2.97 -8.77
N HIS A 553 15.21 2.68 -9.83
CA HIS A 553 15.47 3.15 -11.18
C HIS A 553 14.43 4.21 -11.61
N PRO A 554 14.70 5.01 -12.65
CA PRO A 554 13.74 6.02 -13.13
C PRO A 554 12.37 5.46 -13.52
N ASP A 555 12.32 4.23 -14.04
CA ASP A 555 11.12 3.51 -14.47
C ASP A 555 10.50 2.62 -13.38
N SER A 556 11.07 2.60 -12.17
CA SER A 556 10.53 1.83 -11.03
C SER A 556 9.13 2.30 -10.65
N GLU A 557 8.29 1.36 -10.22
CA GLU A 557 6.99 1.61 -9.61
C GLU A 557 7.17 1.82 -8.10
N LEU A 558 7.76 2.95 -7.74
CA LEU A 558 8.15 3.21 -6.35
C LEU A 558 6.95 3.56 -5.45
N TYR A 559 5.99 4.36 -5.97
CA TYR A 559 4.88 4.88 -5.16
C TYR A 559 4.05 3.79 -4.50
N ALA A 560 3.77 2.71 -5.21
CA ALA A 560 2.98 1.57 -4.70
C ALA A 560 3.62 0.87 -3.48
N HIS A 561 4.95 0.99 -3.32
CA HIS A 561 5.70 0.42 -2.20
C HIS A 561 5.92 1.39 -1.05
N MET A 562 5.63 2.68 -1.25
CA MET A 562 5.97 3.70 -0.25
C MET A 562 4.87 3.89 0.78
N ASN A 563 5.32 4.12 2.01
CA ASN A 563 4.59 4.83 3.05
C ASN A 563 5.43 5.99 3.54
N VAL A 564 4.79 7.04 4.02
CA VAL A 564 5.46 8.28 4.39
C VAL A 564 4.99 8.74 5.75
N ASN A 565 5.94 9.20 6.56
CA ASN A 565 5.70 9.86 7.82
C ASN A 565 5.73 11.37 7.59
N TYR A 566 4.65 12.06 7.90
CA TYR A 566 4.59 13.51 7.90
C TYR A 566 5.07 14.01 9.27
N LEU A 567 6.36 14.36 9.34
CA LEU A 567 6.99 14.89 10.56
C LEU A 567 6.61 16.36 10.76
N LYS A 568 6.28 16.74 11.97
CA LYS A 568 6.02 18.14 12.34
C LYS A 568 7.35 18.91 12.35
N LEU A 569 7.70 19.49 11.21
CA LEU A 569 8.93 20.23 10.96
C LEU A 569 8.65 21.43 10.06
N ASP A 570 9.12 22.62 10.45
CA ASP A 570 8.95 23.81 9.64
C ASP A 570 9.90 23.84 8.42
N LYS A 571 11.11 23.36 8.59
CA LYS A 571 12.16 23.35 7.54
C LYS A 571 12.94 22.04 7.53
N ILE A 572 13.49 21.73 6.36
CA ILE A 572 14.43 20.62 6.19
C ILE A 572 15.79 21.07 6.74
N PRO A 573 16.44 20.30 7.63
CA PRO A 573 17.81 20.58 8.06
C PRO A 573 18.80 20.54 6.88
N LYS A 574 19.88 21.32 6.94
CA LYS A 574 21.00 21.16 6.03
C LYS A 574 21.84 19.97 6.48
N PHE A 575 22.34 19.20 5.54
CA PHE A 575 23.16 18.01 5.85
C PHE A 575 24.34 18.36 6.77
N GLY A 576 25.09 19.46 6.47
CA GLY A 576 26.26 19.87 7.23
C GLY A 576 25.97 20.36 8.67
N ASP A 577 24.72 20.72 8.96
CA ASP A 577 24.31 21.15 10.31
C ASP A 577 23.83 19.97 11.18
N GLY A 578 23.77 18.76 10.62
CA GLY A 578 23.13 17.60 11.21
C GLY A 578 21.61 17.69 11.15
N TRP A 579 20.94 16.59 11.48
CA TRP A 579 19.48 16.45 11.37
C TRP A 579 18.79 16.06 12.68
N GLN A 580 19.32 16.54 13.79
CA GLN A 580 18.73 16.36 15.12
C GLN A 580 17.22 16.68 15.17
N PRO A 581 16.68 17.74 14.50
CA PRO A 581 15.25 18.02 14.49
C PRO A 581 14.39 16.87 13.89
N VAL A 582 14.93 16.11 12.93
CA VAL A 582 14.27 14.92 12.38
C VAL A 582 14.18 13.82 13.43
N SER A 583 15.32 13.50 14.06
CA SER A 583 15.39 12.51 15.14
C SER A 583 14.49 12.87 16.32
N ASP A 584 14.43 14.15 16.68
CA ASP A 584 13.57 14.64 17.77
C ASP A 584 12.08 14.49 17.45
N ALA A 585 11.66 14.79 16.22
CA ALA A 585 10.27 14.62 15.80
C ALA A 585 9.85 13.13 15.82
N LEU A 586 10.73 12.23 15.36
CA LEU A 586 10.52 10.80 15.42
C LEU A 586 10.44 10.29 16.87
N ARG A 587 11.41 10.65 17.72
CA ARG A 587 11.45 10.24 19.13
C ARG A 587 10.20 10.66 19.89
N ARG A 588 9.74 11.89 19.65
CA ARG A 588 8.55 12.44 20.33
C ARG A 588 7.23 11.93 19.76
N GLY A 589 7.23 11.16 18.66
CA GLY A 589 5.99 10.74 17.98
C GLY A 589 5.21 11.91 17.36
N GLN A 590 5.89 13.01 17.01
CA GLN A 590 5.26 14.21 16.42
C GLN A 590 5.07 14.06 14.90
N PHE A 591 4.33 13.03 14.52
CA PHE A 591 4.04 12.72 13.11
C PHE A 591 2.76 11.89 12.96
N PHE A 592 2.29 11.80 11.75
CA PHE A 592 1.33 10.77 11.31
C PHE A 592 1.91 10.02 10.10
N THR A 593 1.47 8.78 9.91
CA THR A 593 1.92 7.91 8.82
C THR A 593 0.78 7.69 7.84
N THR A 594 1.08 7.62 6.54
CA THR A 594 0.08 7.48 5.48
C THR A 594 0.65 6.78 4.25
N THR A 595 -0.24 6.16 3.47
CA THR A 595 0.04 5.72 2.09
C THR A 595 0.06 6.89 1.09
N GLY A 596 -0.56 8.05 1.42
CA GLY A 596 -0.59 9.26 0.59
C GLY A 596 -1.98 9.76 0.24
N GLU A 597 -2.96 8.88 0.10
CA GLU A 597 -4.32 9.18 -0.32
C GLU A 597 -5.19 9.76 0.81
N ILE A 598 -4.84 9.45 2.05
CA ILE A 598 -5.48 10.01 3.25
C ILE A 598 -4.44 10.80 4.04
N LEU A 599 -4.75 12.06 4.33
CA LEU A 599 -3.90 12.93 5.13
C LEU A 599 -4.62 13.35 6.41
N ILE A 600 -3.84 13.48 7.51
CA ILE A 600 -4.33 13.92 8.83
C ILE A 600 -3.60 15.21 9.24
N PRO A 601 -3.85 16.36 8.58
CA PRO A 601 -3.11 17.60 8.86
C PRO A 601 -3.34 18.16 10.27
N GLN A 602 -4.43 17.75 10.92
CA GLN A 602 -4.76 18.16 12.29
C GLN A 602 -5.26 16.95 13.08
N PHE A 603 -4.70 16.75 14.26
CA PHE A 603 -5.14 15.75 15.23
C PHE A 603 -4.84 16.24 16.64
N SER A 604 -5.83 16.10 17.53
CA SER A 604 -5.64 16.34 18.96
C SER A 604 -6.70 15.64 19.79
N VAL A 605 -6.35 15.31 21.03
CA VAL A 605 -7.27 14.80 22.05
C VAL A 605 -7.11 15.65 23.29
N ALA A 606 -8.19 16.24 23.80
CA ALA A 606 -8.14 17.22 24.90
C ALA A 606 -7.10 18.35 24.64
N GLY A 607 -6.92 18.76 23.38
CA GLY A 607 -5.95 19.78 22.98
C GLY A 607 -4.49 19.30 22.85
N ARG A 608 -4.18 18.04 23.17
CA ARG A 608 -2.85 17.43 23.00
C ARG A 608 -2.73 16.75 21.67
N GLN A 609 -1.57 16.88 21.03
CA GLN A 609 -1.25 16.31 19.71
C GLN A 609 -0.52 14.97 19.84
N SER A 610 -0.28 14.29 18.71
CA SER A 610 0.53 13.05 18.66
C SER A 610 1.84 13.20 19.43
N GLY A 611 2.15 12.19 20.26
CA GLY A 611 3.35 12.15 21.10
C GLY A 611 3.26 12.95 22.40
N GLU A 612 2.24 13.82 22.57
CA GLU A 612 2.06 14.61 23.78
C GLU A 612 1.31 13.83 24.88
N VAL A 613 1.33 14.37 26.11
CA VAL A 613 0.77 13.76 27.30
C VAL A 613 -0.37 14.61 27.86
N ILE A 614 -1.47 13.97 28.21
CA ILE A 614 -2.57 14.53 29.01
C ILE A 614 -2.23 14.28 30.49
N THR A 615 -1.85 15.31 31.23
CA THR A 615 -1.42 15.25 32.65
C THR A 615 -2.48 15.73 33.64
N SER A 616 -3.59 16.30 33.18
CA SER A 616 -4.65 16.79 34.07
C SER A 616 -5.47 15.64 34.66
N ALA A 617 -5.95 15.80 35.89
CA ALA A 617 -6.72 14.83 36.65
C ALA A 617 -7.72 14.08 35.76
N LYS A 618 -7.34 12.90 35.34
CA LYS A 618 -7.99 11.87 34.45
C LYS A 618 -9.29 12.36 33.83
N PRO A 619 -9.26 13.01 32.65
CA PRO A 619 -10.51 13.40 32.01
C PRO A 619 -11.25 12.10 31.64
N ARG A 620 -12.39 11.84 32.30
CA ARG A 620 -13.23 10.71 31.93
C ARG A 620 -13.74 10.83 30.50
N HIS A 621 -13.95 12.07 30.04
CA HIS A 621 -14.41 12.37 28.69
C HIS A 621 -13.54 13.46 28.05
N ALA A 622 -13.16 13.25 26.83
CA ALA A 622 -12.40 14.19 26.02
C ALA A 622 -13.01 14.32 24.62
N ILE A 623 -12.66 15.40 23.94
CA ILE A 623 -13.00 15.57 22.52
C ILE A 623 -11.75 15.26 21.70
N LEU A 624 -11.85 14.27 20.81
CA LEU A 624 -10.91 14.08 19.73
C LEU A 624 -11.30 15.00 18.58
N LYS A 625 -10.35 15.81 18.14
CA LYS A 625 -10.50 16.65 16.94
C LYS A 625 -9.50 16.17 15.89
N ALA A 626 -9.96 15.97 14.66
CA ALA A 626 -9.10 15.65 13.53
C ALA A 626 -9.62 16.30 12.26
N GLN A 627 -8.73 16.57 11.31
CA GLN A 627 -9.08 16.87 9.94
C GLN A 627 -8.56 15.73 9.06
N LEU A 628 -9.43 15.19 8.21
CA LEU A 628 -9.10 14.21 7.19
C LEU A 628 -9.23 14.86 5.82
N ASN A 629 -8.23 14.68 4.97
CA ASN A 629 -8.29 14.99 3.53
C ASN A 629 -8.08 13.68 2.79
N TRP A 630 -8.84 13.41 1.70
CA TRP A 630 -8.75 12.14 1.00
C TRP A 630 -9.05 12.27 -0.50
N THR A 631 -8.66 11.23 -1.26
CA THR A 631 -8.93 11.13 -2.69
C THR A 631 -9.99 10.07 -3.02
N PHE A 632 -9.80 8.83 -2.57
CA PHE A 632 -10.83 7.79 -2.67
C PHE A 632 -11.89 7.97 -1.58
N PRO A 633 -13.17 7.64 -1.83
CA PRO A 633 -14.19 7.65 -0.78
C PRO A 633 -13.72 6.88 0.46
N LEU A 634 -13.90 7.46 1.64
CA LEU A 634 -13.49 6.82 2.89
C LEU A 634 -14.38 5.63 3.22
N ALA A 635 -13.82 4.59 3.80
CA ALA A 635 -14.57 3.46 4.33
C ALA A 635 -14.94 3.70 5.80
N PHE A 636 -13.95 3.97 6.64
CA PHE A 636 -14.16 4.21 8.06
C PHE A 636 -12.95 4.92 8.69
N ALA A 637 -13.15 5.42 9.90
CA ALA A 637 -12.08 5.73 10.83
C ALA A 637 -12.27 4.94 12.12
N GLU A 638 -11.19 4.74 12.87
CA GLU A 638 -11.24 4.11 14.19
C GLU A 638 -10.45 4.94 15.21
N ILE A 639 -11.09 5.23 16.34
CA ILE A 639 -10.43 5.72 17.53
C ILE A 639 -10.05 4.49 18.35
N ILE A 640 -8.76 4.34 18.62
CA ILE A 640 -8.21 3.20 19.34
C ILE A 640 -7.64 3.68 20.65
N THR A 641 -8.04 3.04 21.74
CA THR A 641 -7.57 3.35 23.10
C THR A 641 -7.10 2.09 23.80
N GLY A 642 -6.18 2.22 24.74
CA GLY A 642 -5.68 1.11 25.52
C GLY A 642 -5.44 1.47 26.98
N ASP A 643 -5.79 0.53 27.88
CA ASP A 643 -5.67 0.66 29.33
C ASP A 643 -4.44 -0.06 29.93
N GLY A 644 -3.58 -0.64 29.06
CA GLY A 644 -2.44 -1.48 29.43
C GLY A 644 -2.80 -2.97 29.58
N LYS A 645 -4.06 -3.36 29.34
CA LYS A 645 -4.55 -4.75 29.38
C LYS A 645 -5.42 -5.08 28.17
N SER A 646 -6.30 -4.18 27.80
CA SER A 646 -7.29 -4.33 26.74
C SER A 646 -7.28 -3.15 25.78
N ILE A 647 -7.75 -3.38 24.56
CA ILE A 647 -7.88 -2.37 23.51
C ILE A 647 -9.35 -2.16 23.22
N ARG A 648 -9.78 -0.90 23.16
CA ARG A 648 -11.11 -0.52 22.69
C ARG A 648 -10.99 0.16 21.33
N ARG A 649 -11.94 -0.17 20.43
CA ARG A 649 -12.06 0.44 19.09
C ARG A 649 -13.44 1.09 18.98
N GLN A 650 -13.45 2.39 18.73
CA GLN A 650 -14.65 3.14 18.38
C GLN A 650 -14.63 3.40 16.88
N ARG A 651 -15.43 2.65 16.14
CA ARG A 651 -15.54 2.78 14.68
C ARG A 651 -16.48 3.91 14.29
N ILE A 652 -16.05 4.71 13.34
CA ILE A 652 -16.77 5.82 12.74
C ILE A 652 -17.04 5.44 11.29
N ASN A 653 -18.29 5.29 10.92
CA ASN A 653 -18.69 5.05 9.54
C ASN A 653 -18.46 6.35 8.72
N LEU A 654 -17.74 6.23 7.60
CA LEU A 654 -17.46 7.32 6.66
C LEU A 654 -17.92 6.98 5.23
N GLN A 655 -18.80 6.02 5.09
CA GLN A 655 -19.31 5.54 3.80
C GLN A 655 -20.24 6.55 3.10
N ASP A 656 -20.55 7.66 3.73
CA ASP A 656 -21.24 8.81 3.18
C ASP A 656 -20.33 9.78 2.43
N THR A 657 -19.04 9.48 2.32
CA THR A 657 -18.05 10.33 1.66
C THR A 657 -17.96 10.07 0.16
N GLU A 658 -17.72 11.16 -0.59
CA GLU A 658 -17.46 11.18 -2.02
C GLU A 658 -15.94 11.10 -2.30
N SER A 659 -15.54 11.01 -3.58
CA SER A 659 -14.14 11.19 -3.97
C SER A 659 -13.68 12.62 -3.72
N PHE A 660 -12.41 12.81 -3.35
CA PHE A 660 -11.76 14.12 -3.15
C PHE A 660 -12.46 15.03 -2.13
N GLY A 661 -12.28 14.73 -0.87
CA GLY A 661 -12.95 15.46 0.20
C GLY A 661 -12.06 15.91 1.34
N THR A 662 -12.68 16.72 2.20
CA THR A 662 -12.13 17.15 3.49
C THR A 662 -13.23 17.10 4.53
N ARG A 663 -12.93 16.53 5.71
CA ARG A 663 -13.87 16.49 6.84
C ARG A 663 -13.17 16.79 8.15
N LYS A 664 -13.77 17.66 8.97
CA LYS A 664 -13.37 17.87 10.35
C LYS A 664 -14.20 16.95 11.25
N LEU A 665 -13.52 16.19 12.06
CA LEU A 665 -14.13 15.33 13.09
C LEU A 665 -14.03 16.00 14.44
N SER A 666 -15.10 15.90 15.23
CA SER A 666 -15.15 16.33 16.64
C SER A 666 -15.95 15.28 17.39
N ILE A 667 -15.26 14.35 18.05
CA ILE A 667 -15.85 13.12 18.55
C ILE A 667 -15.58 12.98 20.04
N PRO A 668 -16.60 12.75 20.86
CA PRO A 668 -16.42 12.44 22.26
C PRO A 668 -15.76 11.06 22.41
N VAL A 669 -14.74 10.97 23.26
CA VAL A 669 -14.01 9.76 23.59
C VAL A 669 -14.02 9.55 25.09
N ASP A 670 -14.38 8.34 25.53
CA ASP A 670 -14.24 7.92 26.91
C ASP A 670 -12.79 7.50 27.18
N LEU A 671 -12.10 8.28 28.00
CA LEU A 671 -10.71 8.04 28.42
C LEU A 671 -10.60 7.42 29.81
N THR A 672 -11.71 6.95 30.40
CA THR A 672 -11.70 6.32 31.73
C THR A 672 -10.76 5.12 31.73
N ASP A 673 -9.76 5.16 32.62
CA ASP A 673 -8.71 4.14 32.78
C ASP A 673 -7.81 3.91 31.54
N GLN A 674 -7.96 4.72 30.49
CA GLN A 674 -7.11 4.61 29.31
C GLN A 674 -5.72 5.22 29.59
N LYS A 675 -4.69 4.67 28.95
CA LYS A 675 -3.29 5.11 28.99
C LYS A 675 -2.84 5.81 27.72
N TRP A 676 -3.54 5.53 26.61
CA TRP A 676 -3.23 6.13 25.33
C TRP A 676 -4.44 6.12 24.40
N VAL A 677 -4.41 7.02 23.39
CA VAL A 677 -5.43 7.13 22.34
C VAL A 677 -4.78 7.55 21.02
N ARG A 678 -5.24 6.95 19.91
CA ARG A 678 -4.81 7.26 18.56
C ARG A 678 -5.95 7.13 17.55
N LEU A 679 -5.75 7.63 16.32
CA LEU A 679 -6.72 7.59 15.22
C LEU A 679 -6.15 6.82 14.04
N GLU A 680 -6.98 6.02 13.38
CA GLU A 680 -6.75 5.45 12.04
C GLU A 680 -7.89 5.87 11.11
N ALA A 681 -7.60 6.04 9.81
CA ALA A 681 -8.60 6.26 8.77
C ALA A 681 -8.24 5.43 7.53
N TRP A 682 -9.26 4.85 6.89
CA TRP A 682 -9.12 3.91 5.77
C TRP A 682 -10.14 4.22 4.69
N ASP A 683 -9.75 4.08 3.41
CA ASP A 683 -10.61 4.28 2.26
C ASP A 683 -11.01 2.95 1.57
N ILE A 684 -11.77 3.06 0.48
CA ILE A 684 -12.27 1.91 -0.30
C ILE A 684 -11.18 1.17 -1.08
N ALA A 685 -10.02 1.77 -1.26
CA ALA A 685 -8.85 1.18 -1.90
C ALA A 685 -7.83 0.66 -0.88
N HIS A 686 -8.25 0.48 0.37
CA HIS A 686 -7.42 0.05 1.51
C HIS A 686 -6.27 1.01 1.85
N ASN A 687 -6.21 2.21 1.23
CA ASN A 687 -5.23 3.22 1.63
C ASN A 687 -5.52 3.71 3.04
N GLY A 688 -4.48 4.02 3.78
CA GLY A 688 -4.63 4.33 5.18
C GLY A 688 -3.73 5.45 5.70
N ALA A 689 -4.18 6.03 6.81
CA ALA A 689 -3.38 6.93 7.62
C ALA A 689 -3.65 6.70 9.11
N PHE A 690 -2.61 6.83 9.93
CA PHE A 690 -2.75 6.73 11.38
C PHE A 690 -1.85 7.72 12.12
N THR A 691 -2.30 8.14 13.30
CA THR A 691 -1.55 9.03 14.19
C THR A 691 -0.70 8.25 15.18
N GLN A 692 0.35 8.88 15.70
CA GLN A 692 0.99 8.40 16.91
C GLN A 692 0.10 8.66 18.11
N PRO A 693 0.27 7.91 19.23
CA PRO A 693 -0.58 8.06 20.40
C PRO A 693 -0.47 9.42 21.07
N VAL A 694 -1.58 9.88 21.65
CA VAL A 694 -1.60 10.81 22.77
C VAL A 694 -1.63 9.99 24.05
N TRP A 695 -0.71 10.26 24.97
CA TRP A 695 -0.54 9.52 26.23
C TRP A 695 -1.39 10.13 27.35
N ILE A 696 -1.76 9.32 28.33
CA ILE A 696 -2.62 9.73 29.46
C ILE A 696 -1.96 9.28 30.77
N GLU A 697 -1.61 10.24 31.64
CA GLU A 697 -0.97 10.03 32.95
C GLU A 697 -1.80 10.55 34.11
#